data_de2498e9bbf52d996cc47a5158a31b7e
#
_entry.id   de2498e9bbf52d996cc47a5158a31b7e
#
_cell.length_a   1.000
_cell.length_b   1.000
_cell.length_c   1.000
_cell.angle_alpha   90.00
_cell.angle_beta   90.00
_cell.angle_gamma   90.00
#
_symmetry.space_group_name_H-M   'P 1'
#
loop_
_entity.id
_entity.type
_entity.pdbx_description
1 polymer ?
#
loop_
_entity_poly.entity_id
_entity_poly.type
_entity_poly.pdbx_seq_one_letter_code
_entity_poly.pdbx_strand_id
1 'polypeptide(L)'
;MFMNKCYKVIILLCIVHCALCIPAWSQKQLRELVVTAKRPMKDIGVQKTTFDSLALKENIALSMADVLTFGSSVYVKSYGRATLSTIAFRGTSPSHTQVTWNGMRINNPMLGMTDFSTIPAYFIDRASLLHGTSSVNETGGGLGGLVSLGTVADVDSGLNAQYVQGIGSFSTFDEFARLTYGDDRWSVSTRVVYSSSPNDYRYTNHDKKVNIYDDDHNIIGSYHPRERNRSGAFRDFHLLQEVYYNALNGNRFGLNAWYTGSNRELPMLTTDYGDERDFENRQRENTFRGILSWDRSGEKLRFGLRGGYVHTWMAYDYSREITEGNRVNMTRSRSRINTFFGRFDGTYNPSKRWIFTLGLTAHQHFVRSEDKQIILQEGDKDIVGYDKGRIELSASASAKWQATDRIGLSAVIREDMFGDSWAPVIPAFFADALLSRAGNIMLRASVSKNHKFPSLNDMYFLPGGNPDLRSEDGWTYDAGISFDTGSTKPLPFSVGGGLTWFDSHISDWIIWLPTTKGFFSPRNVKDVHSYGLEGRLNVAFEPARGWLVDLNGSYSWTPSVNRGEKMSPADQSVGRQLPYVPRHSASLTGRLSWRSWSFLYKWAYYSERYTMSSNDYTLTGHLPEYFMSNISLEKNLSFRPVDLQLKLAVNNLFNEDYLSVLSRPMPGINFEFFIGITPKFNRKK
;
A
#
# COMPACT_ATOMS: atom_id res chain seq x y z
N MET A 1 -44.31 -13.77 -9.66
CA MET A 1 -42.96 -13.43 -9.17
C MET A 1 -41.87 -14.42 -9.58
N PHE A 2 -42.19 -15.68 -9.85
CA PHE A 2 -41.22 -16.72 -10.32
C PHE A 2 -40.82 -16.56 -11.79
N MET A 3 -41.71 -16.17 -12.67
CA MET A 3 -41.42 -16.02 -14.12
C MET A 3 -40.39 -14.95 -14.45
N ASN A 4 -40.34 -13.83 -13.68
CA ASN A 4 -39.39 -12.75 -13.93
C ASN A 4 -37.94 -13.09 -13.49
N LYS A 5 -37.74 -14.08 -12.62
CA LYS A 5 -36.40 -14.57 -12.25
C LYS A 5 -35.83 -15.53 -13.29
N CYS A 6 -36.66 -16.37 -13.90
CA CYS A 6 -36.24 -17.31 -14.95
C CYS A 6 -35.79 -16.56 -16.22
N TYR A 7 -36.46 -15.48 -16.60
CA TYR A 7 -36.08 -14.69 -17.78
C TYR A 7 -34.71 -14.06 -17.62
N LYS A 8 -34.36 -13.53 -16.41
CA LYS A 8 -33.05 -12.96 -16.13
C LYS A 8 -31.92 -14.00 -16.16
N VAL A 9 -32.18 -15.22 -15.71
CA VAL A 9 -31.21 -16.32 -15.73
C VAL A 9 -31.02 -16.82 -17.18
N ILE A 10 -32.10 -16.89 -17.97
CA ILE A 10 -32.03 -17.30 -19.37
C ILE A 10 -31.29 -16.27 -20.22
N ILE A 11 -31.52 -14.96 -19.99
CA ILE A 11 -30.75 -13.88 -20.64
C ILE A 11 -29.28 -13.95 -20.26
N LEU A 12 -28.95 -14.18 -18.99
CA LEU A 12 -27.58 -14.34 -18.53
C LEU A 12 -26.91 -15.56 -19.15
N LEU A 13 -27.60 -16.69 -19.23
CA LEU A 13 -27.12 -17.90 -19.89
C LEU A 13 -26.95 -17.73 -21.41
N CYS A 14 -27.83 -16.98 -22.07
CA CYS A 14 -27.70 -16.66 -23.50
C CYS A 14 -26.52 -15.74 -23.76
N ILE A 15 -26.27 -14.73 -22.89
CA ILE A 15 -25.10 -13.84 -22.97
C ILE A 15 -23.80 -14.63 -22.77
N VAL A 16 -23.78 -15.53 -21.78
CA VAL A 16 -22.62 -16.40 -21.52
C VAL A 16 -22.41 -17.38 -22.70
N HIS A 17 -23.47 -17.94 -23.26
CA HIS A 17 -23.38 -18.84 -24.42
C HIS A 17 -22.90 -18.12 -25.69
N CYS A 18 -23.40 -16.91 -25.97
CA CYS A 18 -22.92 -16.07 -27.06
C CYS A 18 -21.45 -15.66 -26.86
N ALA A 19 -21.04 -15.35 -25.63
CA ALA A 19 -19.62 -15.00 -25.30
C ALA A 19 -18.66 -16.20 -25.50
N LEU A 20 -19.17 -17.45 -25.31
CA LEU A 20 -18.39 -18.67 -25.51
C LEU A 20 -18.24 -19.06 -27.00
N CYS A 21 -19.21 -18.68 -27.83
CA CYS A 21 -19.30 -19.13 -29.25
C CYS A 21 -18.64 -18.13 -30.24
N ILE A 22 -18.29 -16.91 -29.86
CA ILE A 22 -17.68 -15.95 -30.78
C ILE A 22 -16.19 -16.27 -30.96
N PRO A 23 -15.72 -16.61 -32.19
CA PRO A 23 -14.28 -16.73 -32.45
C PRO A 23 -13.63 -15.34 -32.33
N ALA A 24 -13.00 -15.07 -31.19
CA ALA A 24 -12.27 -13.84 -31.01
C ALA A 24 -11.02 -13.85 -31.88
N TRP A 25 -10.89 -12.89 -32.76
CA TRP A 25 -9.64 -12.61 -33.45
C TRP A 25 -8.64 -12.14 -32.42
N SER A 26 -7.58 -12.91 -32.25
CA SER A 26 -6.54 -12.71 -31.24
C SER A 26 -5.95 -11.30 -31.35
N GLN A 27 -6.23 -10.44 -30.36
CA GLN A 27 -5.34 -9.32 -30.09
C GLN A 27 -4.00 -9.90 -29.61
N LYS A 28 -2.92 -9.60 -30.32
CA LYS A 28 -1.59 -9.76 -29.79
C LYS A 28 -1.49 -8.85 -28.55
N GLN A 29 -1.64 -9.41 -27.36
CA GLN A 29 -1.06 -8.76 -26.18
C GLN A 29 0.44 -8.67 -26.47
N LEU A 30 0.92 -7.44 -26.71
CA LEU A 30 2.33 -7.18 -26.79
C LEU A 30 2.86 -7.54 -25.42
N ARG A 31 3.62 -8.63 -25.34
CA ARG A 31 4.46 -8.93 -24.19
C ARG A 31 5.24 -7.67 -23.89
N GLU A 32 5.18 -7.21 -22.68
CA GLU A 32 6.25 -6.40 -22.13
C GLU A 32 7.49 -7.29 -22.23
N LEU A 33 8.31 -7.05 -23.26
CA LEU A 33 9.58 -7.73 -23.45
C LEU A 33 10.37 -7.30 -22.21
N VAL A 34 10.47 -8.17 -21.22
CA VAL A 34 11.50 -8.04 -20.19
C VAL A 34 12.81 -8.25 -20.93
N VAL A 35 13.30 -7.17 -21.54
CA VAL A 35 14.65 -7.12 -22.05
C VAL A 35 15.51 -7.29 -20.81
N THR A 36 16.23 -8.40 -20.70
CA THR A 36 17.34 -8.57 -19.77
C THR A 36 18.43 -7.58 -20.15
N ALA A 37 18.13 -6.31 -19.91
CA ALA A 37 19.12 -5.26 -20.03
C ALA A 37 20.15 -5.49 -18.92
N LYS A 38 21.42 -5.28 -19.24
CA LYS A 38 22.47 -5.09 -18.22
C LYS A 38 21.86 -4.24 -17.11
N ARG A 39 21.97 -4.71 -15.85
CA ARG A 39 21.49 -3.97 -14.69
C ARG A 39 21.82 -2.48 -14.83
N PRO A 40 20.86 -1.57 -14.69
CA PRO A 40 21.15 -0.14 -14.74
C PRO A 40 22.14 0.20 -13.62
N MET A 41 23.20 0.93 -13.90
CA MET A 41 24.17 1.37 -12.89
C MET A 41 23.53 2.13 -11.73
N LYS A 42 22.35 2.74 -11.96
CA LYS A 42 21.58 3.42 -10.88
C LYS A 42 21.11 2.46 -9.79
N ASP A 43 20.97 1.16 -10.06
CA ASP A 43 20.44 0.15 -9.16
C ASP A 43 21.54 -0.75 -8.54
N ILE A 44 22.80 -0.28 -8.46
CA ILE A 44 23.93 -0.99 -7.84
C ILE A 44 23.58 -1.36 -6.39
N GLY A 45 23.56 -2.65 -6.06
CA GLY A 45 23.28 -3.19 -4.72
C GLY A 45 21.87 -2.94 -4.18
N VAL A 46 21.00 -2.27 -4.94
CA VAL A 46 19.64 -1.93 -4.50
C VAL A 46 18.73 -3.16 -4.52
N GLN A 47 18.05 -3.41 -3.40
CA GLN A 47 16.97 -4.39 -3.33
C GLN A 47 15.64 -3.72 -3.62
N LYS A 48 15.06 -4.07 -4.76
CA LYS A 48 13.82 -3.49 -5.26
C LYS A 48 12.85 -4.57 -5.73
N THR A 49 11.59 -4.46 -5.31
CA THR A 49 10.46 -5.23 -5.86
C THR A 49 9.61 -4.29 -6.72
N THR A 50 9.35 -4.64 -7.96
CA THR A 50 8.48 -3.88 -8.87
C THR A 50 7.21 -4.68 -9.14
N PHE A 51 6.08 -3.99 -9.22
CA PHE A 51 4.81 -4.57 -9.63
C PHE A 51 4.62 -4.33 -11.13
N ASP A 52 4.16 -5.35 -11.82
CA ASP A 52 3.82 -5.24 -13.23
C ASP A 52 2.51 -4.45 -13.43
N SER A 53 2.29 -3.97 -14.64
CA SER A 53 1.07 -3.23 -14.97
C SER A 53 -0.19 -4.11 -14.87
N LEU A 54 -0.08 -5.43 -15.07
CA LEU A 54 -1.19 -6.37 -14.97
C LEU A 54 -1.69 -6.51 -13.53
N ALA A 55 -0.78 -6.50 -12.53
CA ALA A 55 -1.14 -6.51 -11.12
C ALA A 55 -1.82 -5.20 -10.70
N LEU A 56 -1.31 -4.04 -11.16
CA LEU A 56 -1.86 -2.73 -10.84
C LEU A 56 -3.21 -2.47 -11.52
N LYS A 57 -3.43 -3.02 -12.71
CA LYS A 57 -4.65 -2.86 -13.52
C LYS A 57 -5.54 -4.10 -13.50
N GLU A 58 -5.40 -4.92 -12.46
CA GLU A 58 -6.17 -6.16 -12.36
C GLU A 58 -7.68 -5.91 -12.29
N ASN A 59 -8.12 -5.07 -11.36
CA ASN A 59 -9.49 -4.59 -11.30
C ASN A 59 -9.57 -3.22 -10.58
N ILE A 60 -10.67 -2.49 -10.81
CA ILE A 60 -10.86 -1.14 -10.31
C ILE A 60 -11.22 -1.07 -8.83
N ALA A 61 -11.64 -2.17 -8.21
CA ALA A 61 -12.01 -2.25 -6.81
C ALA A 61 -10.78 -2.36 -5.88
N LEU A 62 -9.60 -2.68 -6.43
CA LEU A 62 -8.39 -2.88 -5.63
C LEU A 62 -7.76 -1.56 -5.21
N SER A 63 -7.40 -1.50 -3.93
CA SER A 63 -6.48 -0.52 -3.37
C SER A 63 -5.02 -0.97 -3.49
N MET A 64 -4.08 -0.08 -3.22
CA MET A 64 -2.67 -0.48 -3.11
C MET A 64 -2.41 -1.45 -1.95
N ALA A 65 -3.24 -1.46 -0.90
CA ALA A 65 -3.17 -2.46 0.16
C ALA A 65 -3.37 -3.88 -0.38
N ASP A 66 -4.36 -4.07 -1.27
CA ASP A 66 -4.66 -5.37 -1.89
C ASP A 66 -3.52 -5.84 -2.81
N VAL A 67 -2.98 -4.93 -3.63
CA VAL A 67 -1.83 -5.25 -4.50
C VAL A 67 -0.62 -5.68 -3.68
N LEU A 68 -0.34 -5.01 -2.58
CA LEU A 68 0.78 -5.35 -1.69
C LEU A 68 0.57 -6.69 -0.98
N THR A 69 -0.65 -6.98 -0.53
CA THR A 69 -1.02 -8.25 0.14
C THR A 69 -0.74 -9.46 -0.73
N PHE A 70 -1.15 -9.42 -2.00
CA PHE A 70 -1.03 -10.57 -2.90
C PHE A 70 0.22 -10.55 -3.78
N GLY A 71 0.90 -9.42 -3.90
CA GLY A 71 2.06 -9.26 -4.78
C GLY A 71 3.40 -9.14 -4.06
N SER A 72 3.42 -9.23 -2.74
CA SER A 72 4.65 -9.14 -1.95
C SER A 72 4.54 -9.94 -0.66
N SER A 73 5.67 -10.11 0.04
CA SER A 73 5.73 -10.69 1.39
C SER A 73 5.59 -9.66 2.51
N VAL A 74 5.33 -8.39 2.17
CA VAL A 74 5.11 -7.33 3.17
C VAL A 74 3.80 -7.56 3.89
N TYR A 75 3.81 -7.45 5.22
CA TYR A 75 2.60 -7.58 6.00
C TYR A 75 1.72 -6.34 5.86
N VAL A 76 0.47 -6.54 5.45
CA VAL A 76 -0.56 -5.50 5.38
C VAL A 76 -1.54 -5.70 6.53
N LYS A 77 -1.53 -4.77 7.49
CA LYS A 77 -2.51 -4.71 8.56
C LYS A 77 -3.72 -3.93 8.06
N SER A 78 -4.80 -4.64 7.74
CA SER A 78 -6.03 -4.06 7.22
C SER A 78 -7.18 -4.21 8.22
N TYR A 79 -7.98 -3.19 8.36
CA TYR A 79 -9.21 -3.19 9.16
C TYR A 79 -10.47 -3.47 8.31
N GLY A 80 -10.29 -3.86 7.05
CA GLY A 80 -11.34 -4.13 6.07
C GLY A 80 -11.34 -3.15 4.89
N ARG A 81 -12.23 -3.37 3.92
CA ARG A 81 -12.34 -2.52 2.73
C ARG A 81 -12.70 -1.08 3.12
N ALA A 82 -12.03 -0.12 2.51
CA ALA A 82 -12.16 1.32 2.77
C ALA A 82 -11.96 1.73 4.25
N THR A 83 -11.29 0.91 5.03
CA THR A 83 -10.84 1.25 6.38
C THR A 83 -9.32 1.28 6.42
N LEU A 84 -8.73 1.74 7.52
CA LEU A 84 -7.29 1.90 7.64
C LEU A 84 -6.54 0.62 7.21
N SER A 85 -5.60 0.78 6.26
CA SER A 85 -4.70 -0.28 5.85
C SER A 85 -3.26 0.24 5.86
N THR A 86 -2.43 -0.35 6.70
CA THR A 86 -1.03 0.04 6.88
C THR A 86 -0.10 -1.11 6.55
N ILE A 87 1.12 -0.80 6.19
CA ILE A 87 2.14 -1.81 5.88
C ILE A 87 3.30 -1.72 6.84
N ALA A 88 3.88 -2.87 7.11
CA ALA A 88 5.09 -3.02 7.92
C ALA A 88 6.13 -3.82 7.13
N PHE A 89 7.21 -3.16 6.73
CA PHE A 89 8.36 -3.85 6.16
C PHE A 89 9.16 -4.51 7.27
N ARG A 90 9.50 -5.80 7.10
CA ARG A 90 10.47 -6.48 7.96
C ARG A 90 10.19 -6.30 9.46
N GLY A 91 8.91 -6.31 9.83
CA GLY A 91 8.48 -6.17 11.23
C GLY A 91 8.68 -4.79 11.85
N THR A 92 8.91 -3.74 11.05
CA THR A 92 8.96 -2.36 11.54
C THR A 92 7.56 -1.76 11.72
N SER A 93 7.48 -0.57 12.32
CA SER A 93 6.23 0.18 12.47
C SER A 93 5.74 0.73 11.10
N PRO A 94 4.43 0.90 10.89
CA PRO A 94 3.89 1.59 9.72
C PRO A 94 4.48 2.98 9.48
N SER A 95 4.84 3.71 10.53
CA SER A 95 5.48 5.02 10.44
C SER A 95 6.95 4.97 9.98
N HIS A 96 7.56 3.79 9.95
CA HIS A 96 8.90 3.55 9.40
C HIS A 96 8.88 3.31 7.88
N THR A 97 7.70 3.27 7.27
CA THR A 97 7.53 3.13 5.83
C THR A 97 7.26 4.49 5.20
N GLN A 98 8.14 4.94 4.34
CA GLN A 98 7.90 6.11 3.53
C GLN A 98 7.09 5.75 2.29
N VAL A 99 6.24 6.67 1.84
CA VAL A 99 5.45 6.51 0.62
C VAL A 99 5.59 7.76 -0.23
N THR A 100 5.95 7.59 -1.49
CA THR A 100 6.06 8.71 -2.43
C THR A 100 5.14 8.53 -3.62
N TRP A 101 4.56 9.63 -4.10
CA TRP A 101 3.85 9.73 -5.36
C TRP A 101 4.58 10.72 -6.28
N ASN A 102 5.06 10.25 -7.43
CA ASN A 102 5.88 11.02 -8.38
C ASN A 102 7.05 11.78 -7.73
N GLY A 103 7.65 11.18 -6.67
CA GLY A 103 8.76 11.73 -5.90
C GLY A 103 8.34 12.64 -4.74
N MET A 104 7.09 13.01 -4.59
CA MET A 104 6.55 13.73 -3.44
C MET A 104 6.16 12.76 -2.33
N ARG A 105 6.64 12.95 -1.09
CA ARG A 105 6.22 12.16 0.07
C ARG A 105 4.76 12.46 0.40
N ILE A 106 3.96 11.40 0.56
CA ILE A 106 2.51 11.49 0.86
C ILE A 106 2.13 10.96 2.25
N ASN A 107 3.10 10.58 3.09
CA ASN A 107 2.84 10.27 4.49
C ASN A 107 2.17 11.45 5.19
N ASN A 108 1.16 11.16 6.00
CA ASN A 108 0.50 12.18 6.82
C ASN A 108 1.47 12.70 7.90
N PRO A 109 1.82 13.99 7.95
CA PRO A 109 2.81 14.51 8.92
C PRO A 109 2.34 14.43 10.38
N MET A 110 1.02 14.33 10.62
CA MET A 110 0.48 14.12 11.98
C MET A 110 0.78 12.71 12.48
N LEU A 111 0.58 11.70 11.63
CA LEU A 111 0.64 10.28 11.98
C LEU A 111 1.95 9.60 11.58
N GLY A 112 2.72 10.21 10.69
CA GLY A 112 3.94 9.65 10.13
C GLY A 112 3.71 8.49 9.13
N MET A 113 2.48 8.07 8.89
CA MET A 113 2.13 6.91 8.06
C MET A 113 1.14 7.26 6.94
N THR A 114 0.92 6.30 6.05
CA THR A 114 -0.01 6.40 4.92
C THR A 114 -1.08 5.31 5.04
N ASP A 115 -2.33 5.67 4.76
CA ASP A 115 -3.43 4.72 4.60
C ASP A 115 -3.48 4.23 3.14
N PHE A 116 -3.10 2.98 2.91
CA PHE A 116 -3.05 2.37 1.58
C PHE A 116 -4.44 2.00 1.03
N SER A 117 -5.48 1.97 1.87
CA SER A 117 -6.85 1.76 1.43
C SER A 117 -7.40 2.93 0.60
N THR A 118 -6.83 4.13 0.78
CA THR A 118 -7.22 5.35 0.04
C THR A 118 -6.48 5.56 -1.27
N ILE A 119 -5.65 4.61 -1.68
CA ILE A 119 -4.86 4.69 -2.90
C ILE A 119 -5.42 3.67 -3.91
N PRO A 120 -6.23 4.08 -4.91
CA PRO A 120 -6.72 3.16 -5.93
C PRO A 120 -5.56 2.60 -6.74
N ALA A 121 -5.40 1.28 -6.78
CA ALA A 121 -4.33 0.64 -7.55
C ALA A 121 -4.41 0.98 -9.04
N TYR A 122 -5.62 1.11 -9.56
CA TYR A 122 -5.90 1.41 -10.96
C TYR A 122 -5.44 2.81 -11.41
N PHE A 123 -5.18 3.74 -10.46
CA PHE A 123 -4.56 5.04 -10.76
C PHE A 123 -3.06 4.94 -10.96
N ILE A 124 -2.41 3.95 -10.35
CA ILE A 124 -0.97 3.80 -10.32
C ILE A 124 -0.50 3.05 -11.56
N ASP A 125 0.50 3.57 -12.27
CA ASP A 125 1.07 2.94 -13.45
C ASP A 125 2.39 2.22 -13.12
N ARG A 126 3.09 2.67 -12.09
CA ARG A 126 4.33 2.07 -11.59
C ARG A 126 4.32 2.05 -10.07
N ALA A 127 4.57 0.90 -9.50
CA ALA A 127 4.77 0.75 -8.07
C ALA A 127 6.03 -0.06 -7.80
N SER A 128 6.80 0.36 -6.81
CA SER A 128 7.98 -0.38 -6.37
C SER A 128 8.20 -0.26 -4.87
N LEU A 129 8.71 -1.33 -4.30
CA LEU A 129 9.16 -1.42 -2.92
C LEU A 129 10.69 -1.36 -2.90
N LEU A 130 11.25 -0.45 -2.14
CA LEU A 130 12.67 -0.42 -1.82
C LEU A 130 12.83 -0.89 -0.37
N HIS A 131 13.52 -2.02 -0.20
CA HIS A 131 13.61 -2.69 1.09
C HIS A 131 14.78 -2.14 1.91
N GLY A 132 14.58 -1.95 3.20
CA GLY A 132 15.61 -1.64 4.19
C GLY A 132 16.60 -0.55 3.74
N THR A 133 17.86 -0.93 3.60
CA THR A 133 18.97 -0.05 3.17
C THR A 133 18.69 0.72 1.89
N SER A 134 17.93 0.14 0.96
CA SER A 134 17.69 0.72 -0.36
C SER A 134 16.83 1.98 -0.34
N SER A 135 16.06 2.20 0.74
CA SER A 135 15.22 3.39 0.92
C SER A 135 16.04 4.69 1.01
N VAL A 136 17.28 4.61 1.52
CA VAL A 136 18.19 5.76 1.71
C VAL A 136 18.50 6.49 0.39
N ASN A 137 18.41 5.82 -0.74
CA ASN A 137 18.67 6.41 -2.05
C ASN A 137 17.60 7.43 -2.50
N GLU A 138 16.38 7.36 -1.94
CA GLU A 138 15.23 8.12 -2.47
C GLU A 138 14.73 9.19 -1.49
N THR A 139 14.56 8.83 -0.22
CA THR A 139 14.02 9.75 0.80
C THR A 139 14.63 9.48 2.17
N GLY A 140 14.44 10.43 3.12
CA GLY A 140 14.72 10.27 4.53
C GLY A 140 13.64 9.54 5.31
N GLY A 141 13.99 8.92 6.46
CA GLY A 141 13.05 8.39 7.43
C GLY A 141 12.48 7.00 7.15
N GLY A 142 12.96 6.30 6.13
CA GLY A 142 12.50 4.95 5.81
C GLY A 142 13.29 3.85 6.53
N LEU A 143 13.17 3.73 7.87
CA LEU A 143 13.80 2.64 8.64
C LEU A 143 13.38 1.25 8.17
N GLY A 144 12.11 1.08 7.77
CA GLY A 144 11.59 -0.17 7.21
C GLY A 144 11.77 -0.28 5.70
N GLY A 145 11.51 0.79 4.99
CA GLY A 145 11.56 0.82 3.53
C GLY A 145 10.77 1.97 2.92
N LEU A 146 10.67 1.93 1.59
CA LEU A 146 9.95 2.94 0.81
C LEU A 146 9.01 2.27 -0.20
N VAL A 147 7.80 2.79 -0.31
CA VAL A 147 6.88 2.52 -1.42
C VAL A 147 6.91 3.71 -2.37
N SER A 148 7.39 3.50 -3.59
CA SER A 148 7.40 4.52 -4.63
C SER A 148 6.27 4.24 -5.62
N LEU A 149 5.34 5.20 -5.72
CA LEU A 149 4.19 5.17 -6.62
C LEU A 149 4.41 6.20 -7.73
N GLY A 150 4.21 5.77 -8.97
CA GLY A 150 4.31 6.62 -10.13
C GLY A 150 3.04 6.57 -10.97
N THR A 151 2.58 7.73 -11.39
CA THR A 151 1.62 7.87 -12.47
C THR A 151 2.36 8.41 -13.69
N VAL A 152 2.11 7.83 -14.84
CA VAL A 152 2.80 8.19 -16.08
C VAL A 152 1.76 8.37 -17.15
N ALA A 153 1.73 9.53 -17.75
CA ALA A 153 0.99 9.73 -18.98
C ALA A 153 1.81 9.21 -20.18
N ASP A 154 2.08 7.90 -20.20
CA ASP A 154 2.42 7.25 -21.47
C ASP A 154 1.10 7.02 -22.21
N VAL A 155 0.82 7.90 -23.15
CA VAL A 155 -0.44 7.90 -23.88
C VAL A 155 -0.13 7.53 -25.31
N ASP A 156 -0.88 6.55 -25.81
CA ASP A 156 -0.90 6.30 -27.26
C ASP A 156 -1.32 7.58 -28.01
N SER A 157 -0.80 7.78 -29.21
CA SER A 157 -1.16 8.93 -30.03
C SER A 157 -2.65 8.95 -30.34
N GLY A 158 -3.24 10.14 -30.31
CA GLY A 158 -4.66 10.38 -30.52
C GLY A 158 -5.49 10.32 -29.22
N LEU A 159 -6.80 10.35 -29.40
CA LEU A 159 -7.78 10.29 -28.31
C LEU A 159 -8.06 8.82 -27.96
N ASN A 160 -8.01 8.48 -26.67
CA ASN A 160 -8.43 7.18 -26.18
C ASN A 160 -9.31 7.37 -24.94
N ALA A 161 -10.34 6.52 -24.81
CA ALA A 161 -11.24 6.53 -23.66
C ALA A 161 -11.42 5.10 -23.13
N GLN A 162 -11.66 4.98 -21.84
CA GLN A 162 -12.00 3.72 -21.18
C GLN A 162 -13.02 4.01 -20.09
N TYR A 163 -14.02 3.16 -19.98
CA TYR A 163 -14.95 3.13 -18.87
C TYR A 163 -15.05 1.71 -18.32
N VAL A 164 -15.06 1.58 -17.00
CA VAL A 164 -15.25 0.29 -16.32
C VAL A 164 -16.28 0.45 -15.23
N GLN A 165 -17.30 -0.41 -15.23
CA GLN A 165 -18.31 -0.53 -14.20
C GLN A 165 -18.11 -1.84 -13.45
N GLY A 166 -18.05 -1.76 -12.12
CA GLY A 166 -18.03 -2.89 -11.20
C GLY A 166 -19.28 -2.92 -10.33
N ILE A 167 -19.79 -4.11 -10.08
CA ILE A 167 -20.84 -4.39 -9.09
C ILE A 167 -20.41 -5.59 -8.26
N GLY A 168 -20.67 -5.55 -6.96
CA GLY A 168 -20.22 -6.61 -6.06
C GLY A 168 -21.19 -6.93 -4.93
N SER A 169 -20.84 -7.93 -4.15
CA SER A 169 -21.51 -8.27 -2.89
C SER A 169 -21.61 -7.04 -1.99
N PHE A 170 -22.56 -7.05 -1.06
CA PHE A 170 -22.78 -5.96 -0.10
C PHE A 170 -23.18 -4.64 -0.78
N SER A 171 -23.91 -4.73 -1.89
CA SER A 171 -24.35 -3.58 -2.72
C SER A 171 -23.20 -2.65 -3.08
N THR A 172 -22.07 -3.22 -3.47
CA THR A 172 -20.88 -2.49 -3.86
C THR A 172 -20.96 -2.01 -5.30
N PHE A 173 -20.59 -0.74 -5.54
CA PHE A 173 -20.46 -0.11 -6.84
C PHE A 173 -19.07 0.49 -6.98
N ASP A 174 -18.40 0.14 -8.07
CA ASP A 174 -17.08 0.67 -8.43
C ASP A 174 -17.14 1.19 -9.87
N GLU A 175 -16.70 2.41 -10.09
CA GLU A 175 -16.69 3.04 -11.40
C GLU A 175 -15.31 3.62 -11.70
N PHE A 176 -14.86 3.46 -12.94
CA PHE A 176 -13.64 4.07 -13.43
C PHE A 176 -13.86 4.64 -14.82
N ALA A 177 -13.39 5.85 -15.02
CA ALA A 177 -13.31 6.47 -16.33
C ALA A 177 -11.91 7.02 -16.58
N ARG A 178 -11.40 6.82 -17.80
CA ARG A 178 -10.13 7.37 -18.27
C ARG A 178 -10.32 8.00 -19.64
N LEU A 179 -9.82 9.23 -19.79
CA LEU A 179 -9.70 9.91 -21.06
C LEU A 179 -8.26 10.33 -21.26
N THR A 180 -7.68 9.99 -22.41
CA THR A 180 -6.29 10.34 -22.72
C THR A 180 -6.18 10.91 -24.12
N TYR A 181 -5.27 11.87 -24.26
CA TYR A 181 -4.86 12.43 -25.54
C TYR A 181 -3.35 12.49 -25.61
N GLY A 182 -2.78 12.04 -26.71
CA GLY A 182 -1.35 12.09 -26.94
C GLY A 182 -1.01 12.53 -28.37
N ASP A 183 0.04 13.32 -28.49
CA ASP A 183 0.72 13.62 -29.73
C ASP A 183 2.24 13.69 -29.49
N ASP A 184 3.02 14.14 -30.46
CA ASP A 184 4.50 14.21 -30.36
C ASP A 184 4.98 15.13 -29.22
N ARG A 185 4.16 16.06 -28.75
CA ARG A 185 4.52 17.06 -27.73
C ARG A 185 3.71 16.94 -26.46
N TRP A 186 2.43 16.62 -26.58
CA TRP A 186 1.52 16.61 -25.45
C TRP A 186 1.09 15.20 -25.07
N SER A 187 1.00 14.99 -23.77
CA SER A 187 0.38 13.79 -23.20
C SER A 187 -0.56 14.25 -22.08
N VAL A 188 -1.85 13.98 -22.23
CA VAL A 188 -2.88 14.37 -21.27
C VAL A 188 -3.64 13.14 -20.83
N SER A 189 -3.86 13.00 -19.54
CA SER A 189 -4.64 11.90 -18.95
C SER A 189 -5.53 12.41 -17.84
N THR A 190 -6.82 12.14 -17.93
CA THR A 190 -7.81 12.35 -16.87
C THR A 190 -8.33 11.00 -16.44
N ARG A 191 -8.31 10.73 -15.13
CA ARG A 191 -8.80 9.48 -14.54
C ARG A 191 -9.74 9.80 -13.39
N VAL A 192 -10.86 9.10 -13.32
CA VAL A 192 -11.84 9.20 -12.25
C VAL A 192 -12.12 7.83 -11.69
N VAL A 193 -12.17 7.71 -10.36
CA VAL A 193 -12.68 6.52 -9.64
C VAL A 193 -13.77 6.97 -8.69
N TYR A 194 -14.85 6.24 -8.68
CA TYR A 194 -15.88 6.31 -7.64
C TYR A 194 -16.14 4.92 -7.10
N SER A 195 -16.22 4.80 -5.79
CA SER A 195 -16.49 3.54 -5.10
C SER A 195 -17.43 3.77 -3.94
N SER A 196 -18.45 2.93 -3.78
CA SER A 196 -19.39 3.00 -2.67
C SER A 196 -19.93 1.63 -2.28
N SER A 197 -20.19 1.43 -0.98
CA SER A 197 -20.83 0.23 -0.46
C SER A 197 -21.40 0.50 0.93
N PRO A 198 -22.54 -0.10 1.31
CA PRO A 198 -22.94 -0.28 2.69
C PRO A 198 -21.97 -1.16 3.48
N ASN A 199 -21.28 -2.09 2.80
CA ASN A 199 -20.27 -2.98 3.37
C ASN A 199 -20.79 -3.76 4.60
N ASP A 200 -22.05 -4.20 4.54
CA ASP A 200 -22.85 -4.79 5.62
C ASP A 200 -22.82 -6.33 5.63
N TYR A 201 -21.64 -6.90 5.37
CA TYR A 201 -21.44 -8.36 5.35
C TYR A 201 -21.80 -9.03 6.68
N ARG A 202 -22.09 -10.34 6.62
CA ARG A 202 -22.33 -11.17 7.78
C ARG A 202 -21.03 -11.86 8.20
N TYR A 203 -20.83 -11.97 9.53
CA TYR A 203 -19.71 -12.64 10.14
C TYR A 203 -20.15 -13.42 11.38
N THR A 204 -19.33 -14.36 11.85
CA THR A 204 -19.52 -15.04 13.14
C THR A 204 -18.86 -14.21 14.24
N ASN A 205 -19.63 -13.80 15.26
CA ASN A 205 -19.07 -13.02 16.38
C ASN A 205 -18.47 -13.96 17.42
N HIS A 206 -17.18 -14.23 17.34
CA HIS A 206 -16.46 -15.09 18.28
C HIS A 206 -16.27 -14.46 19.67
N ASP A 207 -16.43 -13.14 19.82
CA ASP A 207 -16.36 -12.45 21.09
C ASP A 207 -17.67 -12.57 21.90
N LYS A 208 -18.74 -13.06 21.26
CA LYS A 208 -20.06 -13.26 21.87
C LYS A 208 -20.43 -14.73 21.89
N LYS A 209 -20.88 -15.19 23.06
CA LYS A 209 -21.36 -16.53 23.28
C LYS A 209 -22.80 -16.49 23.74
N VAL A 210 -23.69 -17.17 23.06
CA VAL A 210 -25.13 -17.29 23.41
C VAL A 210 -25.37 -18.70 23.92
N ASN A 211 -25.87 -18.80 25.14
CA ASN A 211 -26.23 -20.07 25.75
C ASN A 211 -27.60 -20.54 25.26
N ILE A 212 -27.74 -21.84 25.08
CA ILE A 212 -29.00 -22.53 24.81
C ILE A 212 -29.43 -23.19 26.12
N TYR A 213 -30.67 -22.94 26.50
CA TYR A 213 -31.24 -23.46 27.75
C TYR A 213 -32.28 -24.51 27.42
N ASP A 214 -32.44 -25.52 28.33
CA ASP A 214 -33.60 -26.42 28.36
C ASP A 214 -34.78 -25.77 29.08
N ASP A 215 -35.89 -26.50 29.19
CA ASP A 215 -37.10 -26.05 29.84
C ASP A 215 -36.88 -25.78 31.36
N ASP A 216 -35.89 -26.41 31.96
CA ASP A 216 -35.49 -26.26 33.36
C ASP A 216 -34.42 -25.16 33.57
N HIS A 217 -34.14 -24.34 32.53
CA HIS A 217 -33.15 -23.27 32.54
C HIS A 217 -31.69 -23.74 32.70
N ASN A 218 -31.39 -25.03 32.45
CA ASN A 218 -30.00 -25.50 32.41
C ASN A 218 -29.35 -25.21 31.05
N ILE A 219 -28.07 -24.87 31.05
CA ILE A 219 -27.31 -24.65 29.81
C ILE A 219 -27.06 -26.01 29.16
N ILE A 220 -27.71 -26.28 28.02
CA ILE A 220 -27.54 -27.50 27.24
C ILE A 220 -26.58 -27.32 26.06
N GLY A 221 -26.17 -26.09 25.73
CA GLY A 221 -25.27 -25.79 24.66
C GLY A 221 -24.97 -24.30 24.56
N SER A 222 -24.11 -23.98 23.62
CA SER A 222 -23.83 -22.57 23.31
C SER A 222 -23.34 -22.44 21.89
N TYR A 223 -23.52 -21.28 21.27
CA TYR A 223 -23.05 -20.96 19.93
C TYR A 223 -22.55 -19.51 19.83
N HIS A 224 -21.75 -19.21 18.79
CA HIS A 224 -21.37 -17.88 18.42
C HIS A 224 -22.40 -17.34 17.40
N PRO A 225 -23.05 -16.19 17.66
CA PRO A 225 -24.09 -15.69 16.78
C PRO A 225 -23.51 -15.15 15.47
N ARG A 226 -24.29 -15.27 14.39
CA ARG A 226 -24.00 -14.58 13.13
C ARG A 226 -24.60 -13.18 13.19
N GLU A 227 -23.74 -12.20 13.09
CA GLU A 227 -24.09 -10.79 13.14
C GLU A 227 -23.78 -10.12 11.78
N ARG A 228 -24.26 -8.89 11.62
CA ARG A 228 -24.00 -8.07 10.43
C ARG A 228 -22.99 -6.99 10.78
N ASN A 229 -22.02 -6.75 9.92
CA ASN A 229 -21.12 -5.60 10.04
C ASN A 229 -21.95 -4.31 10.00
N ARG A 230 -21.89 -3.52 11.08
CA ARG A 230 -22.56 -2.24 11.21
C ARG A 230 -21.53 -1.12 11.10
N SER A 231 -21.94 0.05 10.59
CA SER A 231 -21.04 1.19 10.45
C SER A 231 -19.81 0.88 9.61
N GLY A 232 -20.02 0.23 8.47
CA GLY A 232 -18.94 -0.09 7.51
C GLY A 232 -19.09 0.63 6.17
N ALA A 233 -20.13 1.46 6.02
CA ALA A 233 -20.45 2.13 4.76
C ALA A 233 -19.36 3.12 4.34
N PHE A 234 -19.09 3.20 3.03
CA PHE A 234 -18.13 4.14 2.51
C PHE A 234 -18.56 4.71 1.15
N ARG A 235 -17.99 5.88 0.84
CA ARG A 235 -18.03 6.54 -0.48
C ARG A 235 -16.70 7.22 -0.72
N ASP A 236 -15.99 6.78 -1.74
CA ASP A 236 -14.69 7.31 -2.13
C ASP A 236 -14.74 7.85 -3.56
N PHE A 237 -14.18 9.02 -3.76
CA PHE A 237 -14.07 9.68 -5.06
C PHE A 237 -12.62 10.11 -5.28
N HIS A 238 -12.08 9.81 -6.45
CA HIS A 238 -10.75 10.23 -6.86
C HIS A 238 -10.79 10.84 -8.26
N LEU A 239 -10.07 11.94 -8.43
CA LEU A 239 -9.81 12.56 -9.73
C LEU A 239 -8.31 12.79 -9.88
N LEU A 240 -7.73 12.23 -10.93
CA LEU A 240 -6.33 12.45 -11.30
C LEU A 240 -6.26 13.10 -12.67
N GLN A 241 -5.64 14.27 -12.73
CA GLN A 241 -5.35 15.00 -13.96
C GLN A 241 -3.85 15.06 -14.16
N GLU A 242 -3.40 14.68 -15.34
CA GLU A 242 -1.98 14.74 -15.72
C GLU A 242 -1.84 15.41 -17.08
N VAL A 243 -0.90 16.31 -17.19
CA VAL A 243 -0.54 17.00 -18.42
C VAL A 243 0.98 17.03 -18.52
N TYR A 244 1.52 16.55 -19.63
CA TYR A 244 2.94 16.64 -19.91
C TYR A 244 3.16 17.31 -21.26
N TYR A 245 4.18 18.15 -21.31
CA TYR A 245 4.65 18.80 -22.53
C TYR A 245 6.12 18.44 -22.75
N ASN A 246 6.41 17.78 -23.85
CA ASN A 246 7.75 17.45 -24.30
C ASN A 246 8.23 18.57 -25.25
N ALA A 247 9.10 19.44 -24.74
CA ALA A 247 9.70 20.48 -25.54
C ALA A 247 10.87 19.89 -26.34
N LEU A 248 11.22 20.58 -27.42
CA LEU A 248 12.46 20.29 -28.13
C LEU A 248 13.66 20.45 -27.18
N ASN A 249 14.79 19.78 -27.45
CA ASN A 249 16.03 19.84 -26.65
C ASN A 249 16.00 19.09 -25.32
N GLY A 250 15.17 18.04 -25.18
CA GLY A 250 15.17 17.15 -24.02
C GLY A 250 14.56 17.73 -22.74
N ASN A 251 13.80 18.81 -22.85
CA ASN A 251 13.03 19.36 -21.74
C ASN A 251 11.62 18.73 -21.72
N ARG A 252 11.16 18.34 -20.53
CA ARG A 252 9.80 17.87 -20.27
C ARG A 252 9.22 18.64 -19.10
N PHE A 253 8.03 19.20 -19.28
CA PHE A 253 7.26 19.85 -18.24
C PHE A 253 6.06 18.97 -17.89
N GLY A 254 5.69 18.92 -16.62
CA GLY A 254 4.57 18.11 -16.14
C GLY A 254 3.74 18.84 -15.10
N LEU A 255 2.44 18.62 -15.15
CA LEU A 255 1.46 18.98 -14.13
C LEU A 255 0.72 17.71 -13.74
N ASN A 256 0.75 17.35 -12.46
CA ASN A 256 -0.05 16.28 -11.90
C ASN A 256 -0.91 16.84 -10.78
N ALA A 257 -2.22 16.60 -10.82
CA ALA A 257 -3.17 17.02 -9.80
C ALA A 257 -4.05 15.82 -9.42
N TRP A 258 -4.07 15.48 -8.14
CA TRP A 258 -4.85 14.36 -7.60
C TRP A 258 -5.74 14.85 -6.45
N TYR A 259 -7.04 14.74 -6.62
CA TYR A 259 -8.03 14.98 -5.59
C TYR A 259 -8.60 13.66 -5.07
N THR A 260 -8.75 13.56 -3.76
CA THR A 260 -9.39 12.43 -3.03
C THR A 260 -10.45 12.99 -2.12
N GLY A 261 -11.68 12.49 -2.23
CA GLY A 261 -12.76 12.73 -1.28
C GLY A 261 -13.24 11.40 -0.73
N SER A 262 -13.14 11.20 0.58
CA SER A 262 -13.52 9.96 1.27
C SER A 262 -14.47 10.25 2.41
N ASN A 263 -15.56 9.50 2.48
CA ASN A 263 -16.52 9.52 3.58
C ASN A 263 -16.81 8.07 3.97
N ARG A 264 -16.35 7.67 5.14
CA ARG A 264 -16.41 6.29 5.60
C ARG A 264 -16.84 6.19 7.06
N GLU A 265 -17.68 5.23 7.30
CA GLU A 265 -17.97 4.76 8.63
C GLU A 265 -16.88 3.79 9.09
N LEU A 266 -16.58 3.81 10.38
CA LEU A 266 -15.59 2.94 10.98
C LEU A 266 -16.31 1.89 11.84
N PRO A 267 -16.22 0.59 11.49
CA PRO A 267 -16.87 -0.46 12.25
C PRO A 267 -16.44 -0.44 13.72
N MET A 268 -17.36 -0.72 14.61
CA MET A 268 -17.05 -0.91 16.04
C MET A 268 -16.36 -2.26 16.27
N LEU A 269 -15.73 -2.42 17.42
CA LEU A 269 -15.25 -3.72 17.86
C LEU A 269 -16.44 -4.66 18.11
N THR A 270 -16.28 -5.94 17.81
CA THR A 270 -17.32 -6.95 18.04
C THR A 270 -17.74 -7.06 19.51
N THR A 271 -16.86 -6.69 20.43
CA THR A 271 -17.14 -6.59 21.87
C THR A 271 -18.10 -5.45 22.25
N ASP A 272 -18.18 -4.40 21.41
CA ASP A 272 -18.97 -3.20 21.68
C ASP A 272 -20.42 -3.28 21.14
N TYR A 273 -20.74 -4.30 20.32
CA TYR A 273 -22.07 -4.49 19.75
C TYR A 273 -23.13 -5.07 20.72
N GLY A 274 -22.79 -5.26 21.97
CA GLY A 274 -23.72 -5.78 22.97
C GLY A 274 -24.92 -4.87 23.28
N ASP A 275 -24.90 -3.63 22.80
CA ASP A 275 -25.91 -2.63 22.98
C ASP A 275 -26.58 -2.31 21.63
N GLU A 276 -27.90 -2.45 21.53
CA GLU A 276 -28.68 -2.11 20.33
C GLU A 276 -28.75 -0.60 20.08
N ARG A 277 -28.17 0.20 20.98
CA ARG A 277 -28.18 1.65 20.92
C ARG A 277 -27.42 2.16 19.69
N ASP A 278 -27.99 3.19 19.08
CA ASP A 278 -27.44 3.80 17.85
C ASP A 278 -26.15 4.57 18.12
N PHE A 279 -25.18 4.41 17.25
CA PHE A 279 -23.91 5.13 17.30
C PHE A 279 -23.54 5.65 15.90
N GLU A 280 -22.75 6.71 15.85
CA GLU A 280 -22.09 7.20 14.64
C GLU A 280 -20.57 7.15 14.87
N ASN A 281 -19.84 6.50 13.97
CA ASN A 281 -18.40 6.44 13.98
C ASN A 281 -17.92 6.69 12.53
N ARG A 282 -17.60 7.95 12.22
CA ARG A 282 -17.43 8.40 10.85
C ARG A 282 -16.16 9.22 10.67
N GLN A 283 -15.42 8.91 9.62
CA GLN A 283 -14.29 9.70 9.15
C GLN A 283 -14.59 10.29 7.77
N ARG A 284 -14.26 11.57 7.60
CA ARG A 284 -14.32 12.28 6.31
C ARG A 284 -12.97 12.88 6.02
N GLU A 285 -12.52 12.73 4.78
CA GLU A 285 -11.24 13.26 4.34
C GLU A 285 -11.39 13.86 2.93
N ASN A 286 -10.84 15.06 2.75
CA ASN A 286 -10.67 15.67 1.44
C ASN A 286 -9.20 16.05 1.29
N THR A 287 -8.53 15.49 0.30
CA THR A 287 -7.11 15.72 0.05
C THR A 287 -6.88 16.13 -1.40
N PHE A 288 -6.24 17.28 -1.60
CA PHE A 288 -5.71 17.73 -2.88
C PHE A 288 -4.19 17.61 -2.87
N ARG A 289 -3.63 17.08 -3.96
CA ARG A 289 -2.18 16.98 -4.20
C ARG A 289 -1.87 17.51 -5.57
N GLY A 290 -0.97 18.48 -5.67
CA GLY A 290 -0.52 19.06 -6.93
C GLY A 290 1.00 19.01 -7.03
N ILE A 291 1.52 18.66 -8.21
CA ILE A 291 2.96 18.64 -8.52
C ILE A 291 3.18 19.29 -9.88
N LEU A 292 4.09 20.26 -9.92
CA LEU A 292 4.70 20.77 -11.12
C LEU A 292 6.10 20.16 -11.26
N SER A 293 6.45 19.73 -12.44
CA SER A 293 7.75 19.13 -12.72
C SER A 293 8.40 19.71 -13.96
N TRP A 294 9.73 19.84 -13.92
CA TRP A 294 10.59 20.11 -15.06
C TRP A 294 11.75 19.12 -15.05
N ASP A 295 11.82 18.31 -16.07
CA ASP A 295 12.89 17.35 -16.27
C ASP A 295 13.68 17.72 -17.52
N ARG A 296 15.01 17.71 -17.42
CA ARG A 296 15.93 17.89 -18.56
C ARG A 296 16.87 16.70 -18.69
N SER A 297 16.86 16.09 -19.86
CA SER A 297 17.71 14.97 -20.18
C SER A 297 18.77 15.38 -21.20
N GLY A 298 20.04 15.43 -20.77
CA GLY A 298 21.21 15.58 -21.62
C GLY A 298 22.03 14.29 -21.63
N GLU A 299 23.07 14.22 -22.46
CA GLU A 299 23.94 13.05 -22.57
C GLU A 299 24.63 12.70 -21.26
N LYS A 300 25.28 13.69 -20.63
CA LYS A 300 26.04 13.51 -19.39
C LYS A 300 25.33 14.03 -18.16
N LEU A 301 24.49 15.05 -18.31
CA LEU A 301 23.79 15.72 -17.20
C LEU A 301 22.29 15.58 -17.37
N ARG A 302 21.64 15.09 -16.34
CA ARG A 302 20.18 15.05 -16.21
C ARG A 302 19.79 15.71 -14.92
N PHE A 303 18.74 16.48 -14.93
CA PHE A 303 18.17 17.03 -13.71
C PHE A 303 16.66 17.13 -13.77
N GLY A 304 16.05 17.07 -12.61
CA GLY A 304 14.63 17.25 -12.41
C GLY A 304 14.37 18.24 -11.29
N LEU A 305 13.43 19.12 -11.50
CA LEU A 305 12.91 20.03 -10.48
C LEU A 305 11.42 19.75 -10.29
N ARG A 306 10.98 19.61 -9.06
CA ARG A 306 9.58 19.42 -8.69
C ARG A 306 9.20 20.41 -7.61
N GLY A 307 8.01 21.02 -7.77
CA GLY A 307 7.38 21.80 -6.74
C GLY A 307 5.96 21.31 -6.54
N GLY A 308 5.48 21.23 -5.32
CA GLY A 308 4.16 20.70 -5.05
C GLY A 308 3.49 21.27 -3.81
N TYR A 309 2.19 21.00 -3.75
CA TYR A 309 1.34 21.40 -2.63
C TYR A 309 0.35 20.30 -2.30
N VAL A 310 0.17 20.07 -1.01
CA VAL A 310 -0.84 19.15 -0.47
C VAL A 310 -1.72 19.91 0.51
N HIS A 311 -3.01 19.80 0.32
CA HIS A 311 -4.03 20.25 1.28
C HIS A 311 -4.85 19.06 1.72
N THR A 312 -4.91 18.80 3.03
CA THR A 312 -5.77 17.75 3.60
C THR A 312 -6.67 18.38 4.67
N TRP A 313 -7.96 18.11 4.55
CA TRP A 313 -8.96 18.35 5.58
C TRP A 313 -9.49 17.00 6.05
N MET A 314 -9.45 16.76 7.36
CA MET A 314 -9.94 15.54 7.99
C MET A 314 -10.93 15.88 9.10
N ALA A 315 -11.98 15.08 9.19
CA ALA A 315 -12.97 15.16 10.26
C ALA A 315 -13.25 13.73 10.76
N TYR A 316 -13.23 13.59 12.08
CA TYR A 316 -13.65 12.36 12.74
C TYR A 316 -14.74 12.71 13.75
N ASP A 317 -15.87 12.01 13.68
CA ASP A 317 -17.02 12.15 14.56
C ASP A 317 -17.34 10.78 15.16
N TYR A 318 -17.34 10.70 16.48
CA TYR A 318 -17.83 9.55 17.24
C TYR A 318 -18.89 10.00 18.23
N SER A 319 -20.10 9.49 18.07
CA SER A 319 -21.20 9.75 18.99
C SER A 319 -21.94 8.47 19.32
N ARG A 320 -22.53 8.41 20.50
CA ARG A 320 -23.28 7.26 20.99
C ARG A 320 -24.60 7.71 21.63
N GLU A 321 -25.66 6.97 21.40
CA GLU A 321 -26.89 7.15 22.09
C GLU A 321 -26.77 6.55 23.51
N ILE A 322 -26.93 7.37 24.54
CA ILE A 322 -26.83 6.94 25.96
C ILE A 322 -28.20 6.51 26.49
N THR A 323 -29.23 7.26 26.15
CA THR A 323 -30.63 6.95 26.44
C THR A 323 -31.46 7.22 25.19
N GLU A 324 -32.63 6.61 25.06
CA GLU A 324 -33.49 6.77 23.89
C GLU A 324 -33.68 8.25 23.52
N GLY A 325 -33.27 8.61 22.30
CA GLY A 325 -33.32 9.97 21.78
C GLY A 325 -32.23 10.93 22.29
N ASN A 326 -31.34 10.50 23.21
CA ASN A 326 -30.25 11.35 23.71
C ASN A 326 -28.88 10.86 23.22
N ARG A 327 -28.38 11.51 22.17
CA ARG A 327 -27.08 11.22 21.58
C ARG A 327 -26.01 12.15 22.12
N VAL A 328 -24.89 11.56 22.58
CA VAL A 328 -23.75 12.29 23.12
C VAL A 328 -22.56 12.15 22.14
N ASN A 329 -21.92 13.27 21.79
CA ASN A 329 -20.68 13.30 21.05
C ASN A 329 -19.51 12.92 21.97
N MET A 330 -18.92 11.76 21.72
CA MET A 330 -17.77 11.26 22.49
C MET A 330 -16.45 11.86 22.00
N THR A 331 -16.31 12.05 20.68
CA THR A 331 -15.14 12.62 20.06
C THR A 331 -15.54 13.41 18.81
N ARG A 332 -14.93 14.57 18.64
CA ARG A 332 -15.11 15.39 17.44
C ARG A 332 -13.77 16.03 17.07
N SER A 333 -13.05 15.40 16.16
CA SER A 333 -11.74 15.86 15.72
C SER A 333 -11.82 16.52 14.34
N ARG A 334 -11.07 17.60 14.18
CA ARG A 334 -10.95 18.35 12.93
C ARG A 334 -9.50 18.70 12.71
N SER A 335 -8.95 18.30 11.56
CA SER A 335 -7.55 18.59 11.24
C SER A 335 -7.41 19.20 9.85
N ARG A 336 -6.53 20.18 9.74
CA ARG A 336 -6.13 20.82 8.48
C ARG A 336 -4.63 20.73 8.33
N ILE A 337 -4.20 20.23 7.20
CA ILE A 337 -2.79 20.04 6.90
C ILE A 337 -2.51 20.74 5.56
N ASN A 338 -1.52 21.64 5.56
CA ASN A 338 -0.99 22.24 4.34
C ASN A 338 0.50 21.87 4.27
N THR A 339 0.93 21.32 3.15
CA THR A 339 2.33 20.97 2.92
C THR A 339 2.80 21.56 1.61
N PHE A 340 3.86 22.35 1.66
CA PHE A 340 4.60 22.78 0.48
C PHE A 340 5.81 21.86 0.31
N PHE A 341 6.08 21.50 -0.93
CA PHE A 341 7.11 20.54 -1.31
C PHE A 341 7.98 21.11 -2.42
N GLY A 342 9.30 20.92 -2.28
CA GLY A 342 10.29 21.21 -3.29
C GLY A 342 11.31 20.08 -3.38
N ARG A 343 11.68 19.67 -4.61
CA ARG A 343 12.71 18.64 -4.83
C ARG A 343 13.53 18.96 -6.07
N PHE A 344 14.84 18.79 -5.92
CA PHE A 344 15.81 18.82 -7.01
C PHE A 344 16.53 17.48 -7.05
N ASP A 345 16.62 16.88 -8.22
CA ASP A 345 17.40 15.67 -8.51
C ASP A 345 18.38 15.96 -9.65
N GLY A 346 19.67 15.84 -9.38
CA GLY A 346 20.74 15.98 -10.37
C GLY A 346 21.48 14.67 -10.58
N THR A 347 21.75 14.29 -11.81
CA THR A 347 22.56 13.11 -12.16
C THR A 347 23.62 13.50 -13.17
N TYR A 348 24.88 13.23 -12.85
CA TYR A 348 26.01 13.47 -13.71
C TYR A 348 26.72 12.16 -14.06
N ASN A 349 26.81 11.87 -15.35
CA ASN A 349 27.42 10.66 -15.92
C ASN A 349 28.69 11.05 -16.70
N PRO A 350 29.83 11.27 -16.03
CA PRO A 350 31.08 11.67 -16.72
C PRO A 350 31.58 10.57 -17.67
N SER A 351 31.31 9.32 -17.35
CA SER A 351 31.71 8.15 -18.12
C SER A 351 30.73 6.99 -17.97
N LYS A 352 30.90 5.93 -18.75
CA LYS A 352 30.13 4.69 -18.62
C LYS A 352 30.35 3.94 -17.27
N ARG A 353 31.36 4.34 -16.49
CA ARG A 353 31.74 3.68 -15.22
C ARG A 353 31.34 4.46 -13.96
N TRP A 354 30.98 5.74 -14.11
CA TRP A 354 30.68 6.60 -12.96
C TRP A 354 29.33 7.29 -13.12
N ILE A 355 28.57 7.31 -12.03
CA ILE A 355 27.36 8.13 -11.88
C ILE A 355 27.45 8.85 -10.55
N PHE A 356 27.29 10.16 -10.58
CA PHE A 356 27.13 10.98 -9.39
C PHE A 356 25.69 11.48 -9.34
N THR A 357 25.07 11.45 -8.16
CA THR A 357 23.73 12.02 -7.96
C THR A 357 23.73 13.00 -6.80
N LEU A 358 22.91 14.03 -6.94
CA LEU A 358 22.62 15.01 -5.88
C LEU A 358 21.10 15.11 -5.79
N GLY A 359 20.56 14.93 -4.58
CA GLY A 359 19.16 15.09 -4.27
C GLY A 359 18.99 16.14 -3.17
N LEU A 360 18.10 17.10 -3.38
CA LEU A 360 17.71 18.08 -2.38
C LEU A 360 16.19 18.05 -2.25
N THR A 361 15.67 17.96 -1.05
CA THR A 361 14.22 17.92 -0.80
C THR A 361 13.87 18.84 0.37
N ALA A 362 12.80 19.58 0.24
CA ALA A 362 12.26 20.44 1.28
C ALA A 362 10.75 20.21 1.43
N HIS A 363 10.28 20.12 2.66
CA HIS A 363 8.85 20.14 3.01
C HIS A 363 8.62 21.20 4.07
N GLN A 364 7.57 22.00 3.91
CA GLN A 364 7.07 22.89 4.94
C GLN A 364 5.65 22.46 5.28
N HIS A 365 5.44 21.98 6.48
CA HIS A 365 4.14 21.58 7.00
C HIS A 365 3.54 22.67 7.87
N PHE A 366 2.23 22.89 7.74
CA PHE A 366 1.40 23.65 8.65
C PHE A 366 0.23 22.77 9.04
N VAL A 367 0.13 22.43 10.30
CA VAL A 367 -0.85 21.48 10.82
C VAL A 367 -1.62 22.11 11.96
N ARG A 368 -2.94 22.15 11.80
CA ARG A 368 -3.87 22.51 12.86
C ARG A 368 -4.79 21.34 13.14
N SER A 369 -4.76 20.85 14.38
CA SER A 369 -5.63 19.78 14.88
C SER A 369 -6.44 20.31 16.05
N GLU A 370 -7.76 20.12 15.99
CA GLU A 370 -8.70 20.51 17.02
C GLU A 370 -9.50 19.28 17.44
N ASP A 371 -9.40 18.91 18.71
CA ASP A 371 -10.16 17.81 19.30
C ASP A 371 -11.06 18.35 20.40
N LYS A 372 -12.37 18.21 20.19
CA LYS A 372 -13.37 18.50 21.23
C LYS A 372 -13.57 17.25 22.06
N GLN A 373 -13.17 17.31 23.30
CA GLN A 373 -13.49 16.28 24.28
C GLN A 373 -14.95 16.37 24.71
N ILE A 374 -15.43 15.34 25.40
CA ILE A 374 -16.80 15.26 25.90
C ILE A 374 -17.13 16.52 26.71
N ILE A 375 -18.10 17.27 26.26
CA ILE A 375 -18.63 18.41 27.00
C ILE A 375 -19.64 17.84 27.99
N LEU A 376 -19.24 17.69 29.24
CA LEU A 376 -20.13 17.24 30.33
C LEU A 376 -21.00 18.36 30.86
N GLN A 377 -20.70 19.63 30.52
CA GLN A 377 -21.51 20.80 30.94
C GLN A 377 -21.63 21.82 29.80
N GLU A 378 -22.79 22.44 29.69
CA GLU A 378 -23.09 23.52 28.78
C GLU A 378 -22.20 24.73 29.10
N GLY A 379 -21.21 25.04 28.24
CA GLY A 379 -20.31 26.17 28.43
C GLY A 379 -18.84 25.87 28.32
N ASP A 380 -18.39 24.60 28.40
CA ASP A 380 -17.00 24.21 28.22
C ASP A 380 -16.60 24.36 26.75
N LYS A 381 -15.78 25.39 26.48
CA LYS A 381 -15.27 25.69 25.13
C LYS A 381 -13.84 25.23 24.90
N ASP A 382 -13.30 24.40 25.75
CA ASP A 382 -11.91 24.01 25.66
C ASP A 382 -11.67 23.07 24.47
N ILE A 383 -11.18 23.67 23.40
CA ILE A 383 -10.65 22.95 22.24
C ILE A 383 -9.28 22.45 22.61
N VAL A 384 -9.15 21.15 22.75
CA VAL A 384 -7.86 20.49 22.95
C VAL A 384 -7.28 20.22 21.57
N GLY A 385 -6.05 20.68 21.34
CA GLY A 385 -5.42 20.49 20.04
C GLY A 385 -4.09 21.21 19.92
N TYR A 386 -3.54 21.26 18.70
CA TYR A 386 -2.30 22.00 18.43
C TYR A 386 -2.36 22.69 17.05
N ASP A 387 -1.57 23.77 16.94
CA ASP A 387 -1.30 24.48 15.70
C ASP A 387 0.23 24.62 15.57
N LYS A 388 0.82 23.86 14.64
CA LYS A 388 2.29 23.75 14.52
C LYS A 388 2.73 23.79 13.06
N GLY A 389 3.82 24.53 12.82
CA GLY A 389 4.59 24.48 11.60
C GLY A 389 5.86 23.64 11.79
N ARG A 390 6.28 22.92 10.76
CA ARG A 390 7.56 22.19 10.75
C ARG A 390 8.18 22.19 9.37
N ILE A 391 9.44 22.63 9.29
CA ILE A 391 10.26 22.48 8.10
C ILE A 391 11.01 21.15 8.17
N GLU A 392 11.15 20.49 7.04
CA GLU A 392 11.94 19.28 6.88
C GLU A 392 12.81 19.42 5.63
N LEU A 393 14.11 19.33 5.81
CA LEU A 393 15.09 19.40 4.72
C LEU A 393 15.85 18.09 4.63
N SER A 394 16.19 17.70 3.41
CA SER A 394 17.04 16.54 3.15
C SER A 394 17.99 16.85 2.01
N ALA A 395 19.29 16.60 2.22
CA ALA A 395 20.30 16.68 1.20
C ALA A 395 21.00 15.32 1.08
N SER A 396 21.13 14.79 -0.12
CA SER A 396 21.79 13.52 -0.38
C SER A 396 22.74 13.62 -1.55
N ALA A 397 23.89 12.96 -1.42
CA ALA A 397 24.84 12.80 -2.51
C ALA A 397 25.24 11.33 -2.65
N SER A 398 25.37 10.84 -3.88
CA SER A 398 25.87 9.49 -4.11
C SER A 398 26.89 9.43 -5.22
N ALA A 399 27.82 8.48 -5.08
CA ALA A 399 28.77 8.09 -6.10
C ALA A 399 28.62 6.61 -6.41
N LYS A 400 28.40 6.26 -7.68
CA LYS A 400 28.25 4.89 -8.16
C LYS A 400 29.35 4.58 -9.13
N TRP A 401 30.06 3.47 -8.90
CA TRP A 401 31.22 3.07 -9.64
C TRP A 401 31.09 1.64 -10.15
N GLN A 402 31.13 1.46 -11.46
CA GLN A 402 31.30 0.16 -12.08
C GLN A 402 32.80 -0.16 -12.13
N ALA A 403 33.30 -0.77 -11.04
CA ALA A 403 34.73 -1.03 -10.88
C ALA A 403 35.27 -1.98 -11.96
N THR A 404 34.50 -3.01 -12.27
CA THR A 404 34.73 -3.94 -13.37
C THR A 404 33.43 -4.23 -14.11
N ASP A 405 33.42 -4.96 -15.19
CA ASP A 405 32.20 -5.40 -15.88
C ASP A 405 31.29 -6.28 -15.02
N ARG A 406 31.79 -6.75 -13.87
CA ARG A 406 31.09 -7.65 -12.96
C ARG A 406 30.81 -7.03 -11.60
N ILE A 407 31.60 -6.06 -11.15
CA ILE A 407 31.53 -5.49 -9.79
C ILE A 407 31.09 -4.05 -9.86
N GLY A 408 30.02 -3.72 -9.16
CA GLY A 408 29.52 -2.38 -8.95
C GLY A 408 29.58 -2.01 -7.47
N LEU A 409 29.95 -0.77 -7.18
CA LEU A 409 30.00 -0.18 -5.84
C LEU A 409 29.24 1.13 -5.83
N SER A 410 28.57 1.44 -4.72
CA SER A 410 27.89 2.71 -4.52
C SER A 410 28.03 3.16 -3.07
N ALA A 411 28.31 4.44 -2.89
CA ALA A 411 28.28 5.11 -1.59
C ALA A 411 27.26 6.25 -1.63
N VAL A 412 26.50 6.40 -0.56
CA VAL A 412 25.51 7.46 -0.36
C VAL A 412 25.80 8.12 0.98
N ILE A 413 25.70 9.42 1.00
CA ILE A 413 25.69 10.21 2.22
C ILE A 413 24.44 11.09 2.19
N ARG A 414 23.74 11.17 3.31
CA ARG A 414 22.55 12.01 3.47
C ARG A 414 22.57 12.72 4.82
N GLU A 415 22.02 13.91 4.81
CA GLU A 415 21.78 14.74 5.98
C GLU A 415 20.33 15.20 5.97
N ASP A 416 19.62 15.00 7.08
CA ASP A 416 18.22 15.36 7.25
C ASP A 416 18.06 16.35 8.41
N MET A 417 17.15 17.32 8.25
CA MET A 417 16.79 18.29 9.28
C MET A 417 15.27 18.31 9.46
N PHE A 418 14.80 18.34 10.70
CA PHE A 418 13.38 18.41 11.06
C PHE A 418 13.16 19.50 12.12
N GLY A 419 12.47 20.58 11.75
CA GLY A 419 12.42 21.76 12.58
C GLY A 419 13.83 22.30 12.81
N ASP A 420 14.23 22.40 14.07
CA ASP A 420 15.56 22.85 14.49
C ASP A 420 16.54 21.70 14.79
N SER A 421 16.11 20.45 14.53
CA SER A 421 16.91 19.26 14.87
C SER A 421 17.54 18.64 13.63
N TRP A 422 18.86 18.45 13.67
CA TRP A 422 19.62 17.73 12.64
C TRP A 422 19.75 16.26 12.98
N ALA A 423 19.55 15.39 11.99
CA ALA A 423 19.89 14.00 12.13
C ALA A 423 21.42 13.82 12.19
N PRO A 424 21.94 12.76 12.82
CA PRO A 424 23.29 12.32 12.54
C PRO A 424 23.44 11.97 11.06
N VAL A 425 24.64 12.24 10.49
CA VAL A 425 24.95 11.89 9.11
C VAL A 425 24.53 10.44 8.80
N ILE A 426 23.83 10.23 7.70
CA ILE A 426 23.27 8.96 7.28
C ILE A 426 24.13 8.38 6.14
N PRO A 427 25.11 7.50 6.44
CA PRO A 427 25.88 6.79 5.43
C PRO A 427 25.17 5.55 4.94
N ALA A 428 25.36 5.22 3.64
CA ALA A 428 24.98 3.94 3.10
C ALA A 428 26.00 3.46 2.04
N PHE A 429 26.28 2.15 2.04
CA PHE A 429 27.16 1.50 1.10
C PHE A 429 26.46 0.31 0.46
N PHE A 430 26.68 0.17 -0.84
CA PHE A 430 26.07 -0.86 -1.66
C PHE A 430 27.13 -1.49 -2.54
N ALA A 431 27.08 -2.80 -2.68
CA ALA A 431 27.93 -3.55 -3.57
C ALA A 431 27.13 -4.62 -4.29
N ASP A 432 27.52 -4.93 -5.50
CA ASP A 432 27.06 -6.11 -6.20
C ASP A 432 28.14 -6.75 -7.06
N ALA A 433 28.00 -8.05 -7.31
CA ALA A 433 28.91 -8.85 -8.10
C ALA A 433 28.13 -9.81 -9.00
N LEU A 434 28.34 -9.69 -10.31
CA LEU A 434 27.81 -10.59 -11.32
C LEU A 434 28.66 -11.86 -11.35
N LEU A 435 28.15 -12.98 -10.80
CA LEU A 435 28.84 -14.27 -10.75
C LEU A 435 28.75 -14.99 -12.10
N SER A 436 27.57 -14.98 -12.74
CA SER A 436 27.37 -15.65 -14.02
C SER A 436 26.52 -14.77 -14.94
N ARG A 437 26.97 -14.65 -16.21
CA ARG A 437 26.21 -13.94 -17.24
C ARG A 437 25.07 -14.79 -17.83
N ALA A 438 25.25 -16.11 -17.89
CA ALA A 438 24.28 -17.01 -18.48
C ALA A 438 22.94 -17.04 -17.73
N GLY A 439 22.99 -17.04 -16.39
CA GLY A 439 21.79 -16.98 -15.55
C GLY A 439 21.61 -15.65 -14.84
N ASN A 440 22.34 -14.60 -15.23
CA ASN A 440 22.37 -13.29 -14.58
C ASN A 440 22.44 -13.42 -13.05
N ILE A 441 23.28 -14.35 -12.55
CA ILE A 441 23.41 -14.61 -11.11
C ILE A 441 24.20 -13.48 -10.48
N MET A 442 23.59 -12.77 -9.52
CA MET A 442 24.14 -11.60 -8.90
C MET A 442 24.12 -11.70 -7.38
N LEU A 443 25.25 -11.49 -6.74
CA LEU A 443 25.32 -11.21 -5.31
C LEU A 443 25.13 -9.72 -5.07
N ARG A 444 24.49 -9.39 -3.94
CA ARG A 444 24.29 -8.01 -3.47
C ARG A 444 24.56 -7.96 -1.97
N ALA A 445 25.16 -6.86 -1.55
CA ALA A 445 25.31 -6.54 -0.14
C ALA A 445 25.13 -5.04 0.06
N SER A 446 24.55 -4.66 1.17
CA SER A 446 24.42 -3.26 1.54
C SER A 446 24.33 -3.07 3.04
N VAL A 447 24.76 -1.89 3.49
CA VAL A 447 24.64 -1.43 4.87
C VAL A 447 24.24 0.03 4.86
N SER A 448 23.33 0.42 5.74
CA SER A 448 22.96 1.82 5.94
C SER A 448 22.63 2.12 7.39
N LYS A 449 22.96 3.32 7.82
CA LYS A 449 22.29 3.96 8.95
C LYS A 449 21.01 4.58 8.42
N ASN A 450 19.96 4.59 9.22
CA ASN A 450 18.74 5.32 8.92
C ASN A 450 18.20 5.96 10.20
N HIS A 451 17.34 6.96 10.04
CA HIS A 451 16.89 7.82 11.11
C HIS A 451 15.44 8.22 10.88
N LYS A 452 14.64 8.32 11.95
CA LYS A 452 13.28 8.79 11.85
C LYS A 452 12.93 9.73 12.99
N PHE A 453 12.45 10.91 12.66
CA PHE A 453 11.94 11.87 13.62
C PHE A 453 10.52 11.53 14.08
N PRO A 454 10.14 11.91 15.33
CA PRO A 454 8.79 11.78 15.82
C PRO A 454 7.78 12.50 14.91
N SER A 455 6.57 11.94 14.78
CA SER A 455 5.47 12.60 14.08
C SER A 455 4.96 13.80 14.88
N LEU A 456 4.13 14.65 14.26
CA LEU A 456 3.57 15.79 14.99
C LEU A 456 2.62 15.36 16.11
N ASN A 457 1.90 14.25 15.94
CA ASN A 457 1.06 13.69 17.02
C ASN A 457 1.91 13.10 18.15
N ASP A 458 3.03 12.45 17.83
CA ASP A 458 3.94 11.97 18.89
C ASP A 458 4.41 13.12 19.79
N MET A 459 4.66 14.28 19.19
CA MET A 459 5.15 15.44 19.95
C MET A 459 4.05 16.28 20.60
N TYR A 460 2.91 16.50 19.90
CA TYR A 460 1.98 17.58 20.25
C TYR A 460 0.54 17.17 20.45
N PHE A 461 0.19 15.88 20.29
CA PHE A 461 -1.18 15.42 20.53
C PHE A 461 -1.60 15.65 21.98
N LEU A 462 -2.79 16.20 22.20
CA LEU A 462 -3.33 16.45 23.56
C LEU A 462 -4.61 15.64 23.79
N PRO A 463 -4.71 14.97 24.96
CA PRO A 463 -3.67 14.79 25.96
C PRO A 463 -2.67 13.70 25.57
N GLY A 464 -1.39 13.88 25.87
CA GLY A 464 -0.44 12.78 25.82
C GLY A 464 0.81 12.96 24.96
N GLY A 465 0.84 13.84 23.97
CA GLY A 465 2.04 14.10 23.18
C GLY A 465 3.26 14.46 24.04
N ASN A 466 4.46 14.11 23.57
CA ASN A 466 5.70 14.30 24.29
C ASN A 466 6.73 15.03 23.42
N PRO A 467 6.95 16.34 23.63
CA PRO A 467 7.92 17.12 22.85
C PRO A 467 9.38 16.70 23.07
N ASP A 468 9.67 16.00 24.18
CA ASP A 468 11.04 15.59 24.55
C ASP A 468 11.46 14.26 23.92
N LEU A 469 10.67 13.72 22.97
CA LEU A 469 11.02 12.51 22.26
C LEU A 469 12.30 12.66 21.45
N ARG A 470 13.17 11.67 21.60
CA ARG A 470 14.31 11.49 20.73
C ARG A 470 13.91 10.81 19.43
N SER A 471 14.68 11.03 18.40
CA SER A 471 14.53 10.34 17.12
C SER A 471 14.92 8.87 17.24
N GLU A 472 14.31 8.05 16.40
CA GLU A 472 14.64 6.63 16.27
C GLU A 472 15.82 6.48 15.31
N ASP A 473 16.84 5.73 15.70
CA ASP A 473 18.05 5.44 14.92
C ASP A 473 18.15 3.95 14.60
N GLY A 474 18.58 3.62 13.40
CA GLY A 474 18.74 2.22 13.03
C GLY A 474 19.89 1.93 12.06
N TRP A 475 20.58 0.82 12.28
CA TRP A 475 21.48 0.20 11.31
C TRP A 475 20.80 -0.99 10.67
N THR A 476 20.89 -1.07 9.35
CA THR A 476 20.36 -2.19 8.58
C THR A 476 21.43 -2.76 7.66
N TYR A 477 21.50 -4.07 7.61
CA TYR A 477 22.40 -4.86 6.78
C TYR A 477 21.57 -5.76 5.87
N ASP A 478 21.93 -5.85 4.60
CA ASP A 478 21.31 -6.73 3.62
C ASP A 478 22.38 -7.51 2.88
N ALA A 479 22.15 -8.82 2.68
CA ALA A 479 22.95 -9.67 1.81
C ALA A 479 22.04 -10.61 1.02
N GLY A 480 22.22 -10.70 -0.30
CA GLY A 480 21.32 -11.48 -1.12
C GLY A 480 21.92 -12.00 -2.41
N ILE A 481 21.28 -13.01 -2.94
CA ILE A 481 21.55 -13.56 -4.27
C ILE A 481 20.29 -13.43 -5.13
N SER A 482 20.45 -13.10 -6.39
CA SER A 482 19.37 -13.10 -7.37
C SER A 482 19.83 -13.72 -8.67
N PHE A 483 18.88 -14.26 -9.40
CA PHE A 483 19.11 -14.82 -10.73
C PHE A 483 17.94 -14.48 -11.65
N ASP A 484 18.20 -14.48 -12.96
CA ASP A 484 17.22 -14.27 -14.02
C ASP A 484 17.72 -14.91 -15.30
N THR A 485 17.04 -15.95 -15.76
CA THR A 485 17.44 -16.69 -16.95
C THR A 485 17.10 -15.93 -18.25
N GLY A 486 16.30 -14.86 -18.16
CA GLY A 486 15.74 -14.23 -19.35
C GLY A 486 14.77 -15.14 -20.12
N SER A 487 14.19 -14.61 -21.17
CA SER A 487 13.31 -15.41 -22.05
C SER A 487 14.14 -16.17 -23.08
N THR A 488 14.04 -17.49 -23.08
CA THR A 488 14.68 -18.37 -24.09
C THR A 488 13.77 -18.57 -25.30
N LYS A 489 14.37 -18.80 -26.49
CA LYS A 489 13.65 -19.22 -27.70
C LYS A 489 14.01 -20.69 -27.97
N PRO A 490 13.16 -21.54 -28.58
CA PRO A 490 11.91 -21.23 -29.28
C PRO A 490 10.66 -21.20 -28.38
N LEU A 491 10.67 -21.82 -27.20
CA LEU A 491 9.56 -21.75 -26.24
C LEU A 491 9.93 -20.70 -25.19
N PRO A 492 9.14 -19.62 -25.07
CA PRO A 492 9.42 -18.62 -24.07
C PRO A 492 9.30 -19.25 -22.69
N PHE A 493 10.44 -19.38 -22.02
CA PHE A 493 10.56 -19.80 -20.65
C PHE A 493 11.48 -18.83 -19.94
N SER A 494 11.04 -18.28 -18.84
CA SER A 494 11.85 -17.42 -17.98
C SER A 494 11.64 -17.77 -16.53
N VAL A 495 12.73 -17.83 -15.78
CA VAL A 495 12.69 -18.00 -14.32
C VAL A 495 13.61 -16.93 -13.74
N GLY A 496 13.05 -16.17 -12.81
CA GLY A 496 13.78 -15.17 -12.05
C GLY A 496 13.48 -15.32 -10.58
N GLY A 497 14.44 -15.00 -9.73
CA GLY A 497 14.22 -15.11 -8.30
C GLY A 497 15.34 -14.47 -7.48
N GLY A 498 15.17 -14.51 -6.18
CA GLY A 498 16.20 -14.04 -5.26
C GLY A 498 15.87 -14.42 -3.83
N LEU A 499 16.94 -14.52 -3.05
CA LEU A 499 16.89 -14.69 -1.60
C LEU A 499 17.73 -13.59 -0.97
N THR A 500 17.19 -12.92 0.05
CA THR A 500 17.88 -11.87 0.79
C THR A 500 17.78 -12.15 2.28
N TRP A 501 18.91 -12.16 2.94
CA TRP A 501 19.02 -12.03 4.38
C TRP A 501 19.07 -10.57 4.75
N PHE A 502 18.40 -10.21 5.85
CA PHE A 502 18.45 -8.86 6.42
C PHE A 502 18.62 -8.93 7.94
N ASP A 503 19.22 -7.89 8.48
CA ASP A 503 19.39 -7.67 9.92
C ASP A 503 19.27 -6.18 10.21
N SER A 504 18.44 -5.79 11.16
CA SER A 504 18.15 -4.39 11.49
C SER A 504 18.06 -4.19 12.99
N HIS A 505 18.85 -3.26 13.51
CA HIS A 505 18.84 -2.81 14.89
C HIS A 505 18.32 -1.39 14.95
N ILE A 506 17.22 -1.15 15.65
CA ILE A 506 16.57 0.15 15.80
C ILE A 506 16.50 0.48 17.27
N SER A 507 17.15 1.57 17.66
CA SER A 507 17.17 2.11 19.02
C SER A 507 16.20 3.28 19.18
N ASP A 508 15.86 3.60 20.42
CA ASP A 508 14.95 4.68 20.78
C ASP A 508 13.55 4.56 20.14
N TRP A 509 13.09 3.34 19.88
CA TRP A 509 11.78 3.09 19.26
C TRP A 509 10.63 3.70 20.05
N ILE A 510 9.82 4.50 19.36
CA ILE A 510 8.69 5.23 19.96
C ILE A 510 7.47 4.34 20.03
N ILE A 511 6.91 4.19 21.22
CA ILE A 511 5.61 3.52 21.44
C ILE A 511 4.71 4.36 22.33
N TRP A 512 3.41 4.26 22.10
CA TRP A 512 2.38 4.86 22.93
C TRP A 512 2.03 3.92 24.09
N LEU A 513 2.20 4.38 25.31
CA LEU A 513 1.98 3.63 26.53
C LEU A 513 0.92 4.30 27.40
N PRO A 514 0.11 3.51 28.15
CA PRO A 514 -0.83 4.06 29.11
C PRO A 514 -0.09 4.76 30.23
N THR A 515 -0.61 5.90 30.68
CA THR A 515 -0.13 6.63 31.84
C THR A 515 -1.00 6.36 33.05
N THR A 516 -0.50 6.68 34.24
CA THR A 516 -1.28 6.62 35.49
C THR A 516 -2.47 7.60 35.51
N LYS A 517 -2.51 8.55 34.59
CA LYS A 517 -3.57 9.55 34.44
C LYS A 517 -4.70 9.11 33.48
N GLY A 518 -4.65 7.86 32.95
CA GLY A 518 -5.70 7.28 32.12
C GLY A 518 -5.64 7.64 30.62
N PHE A 519 -4.58 8.27 30.15
CA PHE A 519 -4.34 8.49 28.72
C PHE A 519 -3.02 7.86 28.26
N PHE A 520 -2.85 7.68 26.94
CA PHE A 520 -1.62 7.17 26.34
C PHE A 520 -0.64 8.31 26.05
N SER A 521 0.65 8.06 26.24
CA SER A 521 1.73 8.99 25.91
C SER A 521 2.88 8.25 25.20
N PRO A 522 3.47 8.83 24.14
CA PRO A 522 4.59 8.21 23.44
C PRO A 522 5.89 8.37 24.22
N ARG A 523 6.71 7.33 24.20
CA ARG A 523 8.02 7.28 24.85
C ARG A 523 9.02 6.51 23.99
N ASN A 524 10.29 6.89 24.07
CA ASN A 524 11.42 6.10 23.56
C ASN A 524 11.74 5.01 24.57
N VAL A 525 11.35 3.77 24.29
CA VAL A 525 11.41 2.71 25.30
C VAL A 525 12.07 1.45 24.80
N LYS A 526 12.06 1.19 23.50
CA LYS A 526 12.45 -0.11 22.97
C LYS A 526 13.63 -0.01 22.03
N ASP A 527 14.52 -0.97 22.18
CA ASP A 527 15.44 -1.37 21.13
C ASP A 527 14.85 -2.59 20.43
N VAL A 528 14.75 -2.52 19.14
CA VAL A 528 14.14 -3.57 18.32
C VAL A 528 15.19 -4.20 17.43
N HIS A 529 15.31 -5.53 17.51
CA HIS A 529 16.11 -6.32 16.60
C HIS A 529 15.18 -7.07 15.65
N SER A 530 15.19 -6.71 14.38
CA SER A 530 14.44 -7.38 13.32
C SER A 530 15.39 -8.01 12.32
N TYR A 531 15.24 -9.31 12.08
CA TYR A 531 16.11 -10.06 11.18
C TYR A 531 15.32 -11.10 10.41
N GLY A 532 15.91 -11.69 9.38
CA GLY A 532 15.21 -12.73 8.65
C GLY A 532 15.66 -12.98 7.23
N LEU A 533 14.78 -13.63 6.49
CA LEU A 533 14.97 -14.02 5.11
C LEU A 533 13.76 -13.62 4.26
N GLU A 534 14.01 -13.03 3.11
CA GLU A 534 13.00 -12.72 2.10
C GLU A 534 13.33 -13.46 0.81
N GLY A 535 12.38 -14.26 0.31
CA GLY A 535 12.50 -15.00 -0.95
C GLY A 535 11.48 -14.57 -1.98
N ARG A 536 11.86 -14.57 -3.25
CA ARG A 536 10.96 -14.32 -4.37
C ARG A 536 11.28 -15.24 -5.53
N LEU A 537 10.24 -15.74 -6.21
CA LEU A 537 10.34 -16.55 -7.41
C LEU A 537 9.29 -16.10 -8.43
N ASN A 538 9.73 -15.89 -9.67
CA ASN A 538 8.87 -15.56 -10.80
C ASN A 538 9.14 -16.58 -11.90
N VAL A 539 8.08 -17.17 -12.46
CA VAL A 539 8.18 -18.14 -13.56
C VAL A 539 7.18 -17.75 -14.63
N ALA A 540 7.62 -17.59 -15.85
CA ALA A 540 6.73 -17.36 -16.99
C ALA A 540 7.08 -18.31 -18.12
N PHE A 541 6.08 -18.99 -18.70
CA PHE A 541 6.30 -19.93 -19.79
C PHE A 541 5.05 -20.10 -20.67
N GLU A 542 5.29 -20.54 -21.92
CA GLU A 542 4.25 -20.95 -22.87
C GLU A 542 4.23 -22.48 -22.99
N PRO A 543 3.33 -23.19 -22.30
CA PRO A 543 3.24 -24.65 -22.39
C PRO A 543 2.77 -25.13 -23.77
N ALA A 544 2.00 -24.31 -24.48
CA ALA A 544 1.52 -24.54 -25.84
C ALA A 544 1.24 -23.21 -26.53
N ARG A 545 1.14 -23.21 -27.85
CA ARG A 545 0.90 -21.99 -28.64
C ARG A 545 -0.40 -21.29 -28.21
N GLY A 546 -0.24 -20.02 -27.78
CA GLY A 546 -1.34 -19.18 -27.31
C GLY A 546 -1.74 -19.40 -25.84
N TRP A 547 -1.01 -20.22 -25.10
CA TRP A 547 -1.11 -20.35 -23.67
C TRP A 547 0.05 -19.62 -22.99
N LEU A 548 -0.23 -18.84 -21.97
CA LEU A 548 0.81 -18.17 -21.16
C LEU A 548 0.51 -18.45 -19.68
N VAL A 549 1.50 -18.93 -18.99
CA VAL A 549 1.47 -19.13 -17.54
C VAL A 549 2.47 -18.18 -16.89
N ASP A 550 2.01 -17.39 -15.91
CA ASP A 550 2.83 -16.53 -15.08
C ASP A 550 2.58 -16.89 -13.61
N LEU A 551 3.64 -17.26 -12.90
CA LEU A 551 3.61 -17.59 -11.47
C LEU A 551 4.55 -16.64 -10.73
N ASN A 552 4.04 -15.97 -9.70
CA ASN A 552 4.82 -15.08 -8.86
C ASN A 552 4.61 -15.49 -7.40
N GLY A 553 5.68 -15.85 -6.71
CA GLY A 553 5.66 -16.24 -5.31
C GLY A 553 6.61 -15.38 -4.50
N SER A 554 6.21 -15.04 -3.27
CA SER A 554 7.07 -14.39 -2.29
C SER A 554 6.88 -15.01 -0.90
N TYR A 555 7.94 -14.97 -0.13
CA TYR A 555 7.97 -15.47 1.24
C TYR A 555 8.88 -14.62 2.10
N SER A 556 8.48 -14.36 3.34
CA SER A 556 9.31 -13.72 4.34
C SER A 556 9.22 -14.45 5.68
N TRP A 557 10.38 -14.65 6.30
CA TRP A 557 10.53 -15.02 7.69
C TRP A 557 11.12 -13.83 8.44
N THR A 558 10.37 -13.28 9.42
CA THR A 558 10.65 -11.97 10.02
C THR A 558 10.45 -11.99 11.55
N PRO A 559 11.35 -12.58 12.31
CA PRO A 559 11.44 -12.30 13.73
C PRO A 559 11.73 -10.80 13.96
N SER A 560 10.92 -10.16 14.81
CA SER A 560 11.11 -8.78 15.22
C SER A 560 10.90 -8.68 16.72
N VAL A 561 11.97 -8.50 17.47
CA VAL A 561 12.03 -8.77 18.90
C VAL A 561 12.42 -7.53 19.67
N ASN A 562 11.70 -7.26 20.77
CA ASN A 562 12.10 -6.22 21.71
C ASN A 562 13.38 -6.65 22.46
N ARG A 563 14.44 -5.86 22.36
CA ARG A 563 15.73 -6.03 23.04
C ARG A 563 16.03 -4.92 24.07
N GLY A 564 15.11 -3.97 24.23
CA GLY A 564 15.25 -2.89 25.21
C GLY A 564 15.23 -3.37 26.65
N GLU A 565 15.44 -2.46 27.56
CA GLU A 565 15.41 -2.73 29.00
C GLU A 565 13.97 -2.95 29.50
N LYS A 566 13.82 -3.68 30.61
CA LYS A 566 12.53 -3.82 31.27
C LYS A 566 12.10 -2.49 31.88
N MET A 567 10.90 -2.03 31.57
CA MET A 567 10.32 -0.82 32.14
C MET A 567 9.90 -0.97 33.61
N SER A 568 9.62 -2.20 34.02
CA SER A 568 9.26 -2.58 35.39
C SER A 568 9.57 -4.06 35.61
N PRO A 569 9.60 -4.55 36.88
CA PRO A 569 9.74 -5.97 37.15
C PRO A 569 8.65 -6.84 36.51
N ALA A 570 7.46 -6.28 36.26
CA ALA A 570 6.33 -6.97 35.63
C ALA A 570 6.39 -6.92 34.09
N ASP A 571 7.32 -6.21 33.49
CA ASP A 571 7.44 -6.12 32.03
C ASP A 571 7.95 -7.45 31.45
N GLN A 572 7.07 -8.12 30.71
CA GLN A 572 7.33 -9.38 30.00
C GLN A 572 7.62 -9.18 28.51
N SER A 573 7.72 -7.94 28.01
CA SER A 573 7.87 -7.65 26.59
C SER A 573 9.29 -7.89 26.05
N VAL A 574 10.31 -7.93 26.92
CA VAL A 574 11.70 -8.11 26.51
C VAL A 574 11.94 -9.54 26.02
N GLY A 575 12.57 -9.67 24.87
CA GLY A 575 12.77 -10.96 24.19
C GLY A 575 11.55 -11.47 23.42
N ARG A 576 10.44 -10.73 23.39
CA ARG A 576 9.19 -11.13 22.72
C ARG A 576 9.03 -10.49 21.35
N GLN A 577 8.27 -11.17 20.47
CA GLN A 577 7.86 -10.67 19.16
C GLN A 577 7.02 -9.40 19.29
N LEU A 578 7.21 -8.44 18.39
CA LEU A 578 6.38 -7.24 18.38
C LEU A 578 4.91 -7.57 18.06
N PRO A 579 3.95 -6.84 18.67
CA PRO A 579 2.54 -7.03 18.39
C PRO A 579 2.19 -6.80 16.93
N TYR A 580 1.24 -7.60 16.41
CA TYR A 580 0.75 -7.56 15.03
C TYR A 580 1.83 -7.77 13.97
N VAL A 581 2.95 -8.36 14.29
CA VAL A 581 4.00 -8.74 13.32
C VAL A 581 3.99 -10.25 13.14
N PRO A 582 3.55 -10.78 11.98
CA PRO A 582 3.65 -12.24 11.72
C PRO A 582 5.11 -12.62 11.54
N ARG A 583 5.50 -13.79 12.03
CA ARG A 583 6.84 -14.35 11.79
C ARG A 583 7.01 -14.85 10.36
N HIS A 584 5.93 -15.37 9.77
CA HIS A 584 5.91 -15.89 8.42
C HIS A 584 4.82 -15.19 7.62
N SER A 585 5.17 -14.73 6.44
CA SER A 585 4.23 -14.23 5.45
C SER A 585 4.58 -14.77 4.07
N ALA A 586 3.56 -15.11 3.29
CA ALA A 586 3.75 -15.62 1.95
C ALA A 586 2.65 -15.12 1.02
N SER A 587 2.97 -14.98 -0.26
CA SER A 587 2.00 -14.73 -1.30
C SER A 587 2.31 -15.53 -2.55
N LEU A 588 1.25 -15.91 -3.28
CA LEU A 588 1.33 -16.59 -4.56
C LEU A 588 0.28 -16.00 -5.50
N THR A 589 0.71 -15.63 -6.69
CA THR A 589 -0.18 -15.21 -7.77
C THR A 589 0.10 -16.08 -8.99
N GLY A 590 -0.92 -16.75 -9.50
CA GLY A 590 -0.84 -17.59 -10.70
C GLY A 590 -1.82 -17.08 -11.76
N ARG A 591 -1.32 -16.74 -12.95
CA ARG A 591 -2.11 -16.34 -14.11
C ARG A 591 -1.97 -17.34 -15.22
N LEU A 592 -3.11 -17.78 -15.76
CA LEU A 592 -3.20 -18.59 -16.95
C LEU A 592 -3.96 -17.81 -18.01
N SER A 593 -3.29 -17.45 -19.09
CA SER A 593 -3.90 -16.76 -20.23
C SER A 593 -3.97 -17.66 -21.43
N TRP A 594 -5.13 -17.71 -22.07
CA TRP A 594 -5.38 -18.46 -23.29
C TRP A 594 -6.23 -17.66 -24.27
N ARG A 595 -5.64 -17.26 -25.40
CA ARG A 595 -6.30 -16.37 -26.37
C ARG A 595 -6.83 -15.11 -25.69
N SER A 596 -8.16 -14.95 -25.60
CA SER A 596 -8.85 -13.83 -24.98
C SER A 596 -9.37 -14.12 -23.56
N TRP A 597 -9.03 -15.28 -23.01
CA TRP A 597 -9.34 -15.65 -21.63
C TRP A 597 -8.13 -15.45 -20.72
N SER A 598 -8.38 -15.02 -19.51
CA SER A 598 -7.37 -14.96 -18.44
C SER A 598 -7.98 -15.47 -17.15
N PHE A 599 -7.39 -16.48 -16.57
CA PHE A 599 -7.71 -16.97 -15.23
C PHE A 599 -6.61 -16.52 -14.28
N LEU A 600 -6.97 -15.98 -13.13
CA LEU A 600 -6.05 -15.54 -12.10
C LEU A 600 -6.42 -16.19 -10.77
N TYR A 601 -5.43 -16.74 -10.09
CA TYR A 601 -5.50 -17.20 -8.71
C TYR A 601 -4.54 -16.38 -7.87
N LYS A 602 -5.00 -15.91 -6.70
CA LYS A 602 -4.20 -15.19 -5.71
C LYS A 602 -4.36 -15.85 -4.36
N TRP A 603 -3.25 -16.02 -3.67
CA TRP A 603 -3.18 -16.56 -2.33
C TRP A 603 -2.23 -15.75 -1.47
N ALA A 604 -2.60 -15.51 -0.21
CA ALA A 604 -1.76 -14.88 0.78
C ALA A 604 -1.92 -15.61 2.12
N TYR A 605 -0.82 -15.76 2.85
CA TYR A 605 -0.74 -16.42 4.15
C TYR A 605 0.00 -15.55 5.15
N TYR A 606 -0.52 -15.49 6.36
CA TYR A 606 0.12 -14.89 7.52
C TYR A 606 0.05 -15.83 8.71
N SER A 607 1.20 -16.06 9.37
CA SER A 607 1.26 -16.85 10.61
C SER A 607 0.55 -16.14 11.76
N GLU A 608 0.45 -16.79 12.88
CA GLU A 608 -0.06 -16.23 14.15
C GLU A 608 0.58 -14.86 14.46
N ARG A 609 -0.17 -13.99 15.10
CA ARG A 609 0.26 -12.65 15.51
C ARG A 609 -0.21 -12.38 16.92
N TYR A 610 0.69 -11.86 17.75
CA TYR A 610 0.34 -11.41 19.08
C TYR A 610 -0.28 -10.03 19.05
N THR A 611 -1.26 -9.77 19.89
CA THR A 611 -1.90 -8.47 20.03
C THR A 611 -1.27 -7.66 21.16
N MET A 612 -0.59 -8.33 22.08
CA MET A 612 0.09 -7.77 23.24
C MET A 612 1.58 -8.05 23.22
N SER A 613 2.37 -7.16 23.84
CA SER A 613 3.82 -7.27 23.91
C SER A 613 4.31 -8.45 24.77
N SER A 614 3.49 -9.00 25.66
CA SER A 614 3.77 -10.19 26.46
C SER A 614 3.75 -11.49 25.66
N ASN A 615 3.14 -11.48 24.48
CA ASN A 615 2.92 -12.63 23.62
C ASN A 615 2.09 -13.75 24.30
N ASP A 616 1.02 -13.37 24.97
CA ASP A 616 0.16 -14.34 25.65
C ASP A 616 -0.77 -15.06 24.67
N TYR A 617 -0.98 -16.35 24.88
CA TYR A 617 -1.92 -17.20 24.14
C TYR A 617 -3.35 -17.14 24.70
N THR A 618 -3.78 -15.99 25.20
CA THR A 618 -5.16 -15.77 25.62
C THR A 618 -6.03 -15.43 24.40
N LEU A 619 -7.36 -15.51 24.55
CA LEU A 619 -8.32 -15.17 23.49
C LEU A 619 -8.12 -13.76 22.92
N THR A 620 -7.66 -12.83 23.74
CA THR A 620 -7.38 -11.44 23.33
C THR A 620 -5.90 -11.17 23.10
N GLY A 621 -5.01 -12.09 23.48
CA GLY A 621 -3.55 -11.93 23.44
C GLY A 621 -2.93 -12.36 22.11
N HIS A 622 -3.64 -13.15 21.29
CA HIS A 622 -3.14 -13.59 20.02
C HIS A 622 -4.24 -13.74 18.97
N LEU A 623 -3.85 -13.67 17.71
CA LEU A 623 -4.67 -13.96 16.53
C LEU A 623 -4.10 -15.20 15.82
N PRO A 624 -4.94 -16.18 15.46
CA PRO A 624 -4.51 -17.36 14.73
C PRO A 624 -3.95 -16.99 13.34
N GLU A 625 -3.24 -17.92 12.76
CA GLU A 625 -2.85 -17.84 11.35
C GLU A 625 -4.07 -17.86 10.44
N TYR A 626 -3.94 -17.29 9.25
CA TYR A 626 -4.96 -17.34 8.23
C TYR A 626 -4.38 -17.27 6.82
N PHE A 627 -5.16 -17.72 5.87
CA PHE A 627 -4.87 -17.54 4.46
C PHE A 627 -6.07 -16.96 3.71
N MET A 628 -5.81 -16.29 2.62
CA MET A 628 -6.83 -15.77 1.72
C MET A 628 -6.59 -16.34 0.33
N SER A 629 -7.67 -16.76 -0.33
CA SER A 629 -7.64 -17.26 -1.70
C SER A 629 -8.69 -16.55 -2.54
N ASN A 630 -8.26 -15.93 -3.62
CA ASN A 630 -9.13 -15.22 -4.56
C ASN A 630 -8.93 -15.78 -5.96
N ILE A 631 -10.02 -15.88 -6.73
CA ILE A 631 -9.95 -16.23 -8.15
C ILE A 631 -10.63 -15.17 -9.00
N SER A 632 -10.18 -15.01 -10.22
CA SER A 632 -10.94 -14.26 -11.21
C SER A 632 -10.80 -14.86 -12.61
N LEU A 633 -11.86 -14.69 -13.38
CA LEU A 633 -11.96 -15.09 -14.78
C LEU A 633 -12.28 -13.85 -15.62
N GLU A 634 -11.45 -13.60 -16.62
CA GLU A 634 -11.59 -12.46 -17.52
C GLU A 634 -11.72 -12.91 -18.96
N LYS A 635 -12.60 -12.24 -19.71
CA LYS A 635 -12.80 -12.40 -21.14
C LYS A 635 -12.69 -11.06 -21.85
N ASN A 636 -11.78 -10.98 -22.81
CA ASN A 636 -11.61 -9.82 -23.67
C ASN A 636 -12.25 -10.10 -25.05
N LEU A 637 -13.16 -9.23 -25.47
CA LEU A 637 -13.86 -9.29 -26.74
C LEU A 637 -13.51 -8.05 -27.56
N SER A 638 -13.10 -8.23 -28.80
CA SER A 638 -12.71 -7.11 -29.67
C SER A 638 -13.67 -7.01 -30.85
N PHE A 639 -14.42 -5.93 -30.89
CA PHE A 639 -15.29 -5.56 -32.00
C PHE A 639 -14.69 -4.37 -32.76
N ARG A 640 -15.18 -4.11 -33.99
CA ARG A 640 -14.65 -2.97 -34.77
C ARG A 640 -14.79 -1.61 -34.08
N PRO A 641 -15.96 -1.24 -33.44
CA PRO A 641 -16.09 0.06 -32.79
C PRO A 641 -15.59 0.08 -31.34
N VAL A 642 -15.42 -1.13 -30.68
CA VAL A 642 -15.20 -1.16 -29.23
C VAL A 642 -14.51 -2.46 -28.80
N ASP A 643 -13.62 -2.37 -27.80
CA ASP A 643 -13.16 -3.50 -27.01
C ASP A 643 -13.98 -3.60 -25.73
N LEU A 644 -14.44 -4.82 -25.43
CA LEU A 644 -15.22 -5.13 -24.25
C LEU A 644 -14.44 -6.11 -23.37
N GLN A 645 -14.31 -5.78 -22.08
CA GLN A 645 -13.72 -6.62 -21.05
C GLN A 645 -14.82 -7.07 -20.09
N LEU A 646 -14.95 -8.37 -19.87
CA LEU A 646 -15.83 -8.94 -18.86
C LEU A 646 -14.99 -9.66 -17.83
N LYS A 647 -15.23 -9.42 -16.55
CA LYS A 647 -14.49 -10.06 -15.48
C LYS A 647 -15.42 -10.46 -14.34
N LEU A 648 -15.25 -11.68 -13.85
CA LEU A 648 -15.87 -12.21 -12.64
C LEU A 648 -14.77 -12.49 -11.63
N ALA A 649 -14.94 -12.03 -10.40
CA ALA A 649 -14.03 -12.30 -9.30
C ALA A 649 -14.78 -12.92 -8.12
N VAL A 650 -14.12 -13.84 -7.43
CA VAL A 650 -14.57 -14.45 -6.17
C VAL A 650 -13.45 -14.23 -5.15
N ASN A 651 -13.73 -13.48 -4.11
CA ASN A 651 -12.83 -13.23 -3.02
C ASN A 651 -13.16 -14.14 -1.85
N ASN A 652 -12.14 -14.50 -1.06
CA ASN A 652 -12.22 -15.47 0.03
C ASN A 652 -12.94 -16.77 -0.40
N LEU A 653 -12.35 -17.42 -1.41
CA LEU A 653 -12.93 -18.61 -2.11
C LEU A 653 -13.31 -19.74 -1.14
N PHE A 654 -12.53 -19.96 -0.09
CA PHE A 654 -12.75 -21.03 0.88
C PHE A 654 -13.61 -20.58 2.07
N ASN A 655 -14.13 -19.35 2.03
CA ASN A 655 -14.96 -18.76 3.10
C ASN A 655 -14.26 -18.83 4.46
N GLU A 656 -12.97 -18.53 4.48
CA GLU A 656 -12.17 -18.47 5.70
C GLU A 656 -12.72 -17.42 6.65
N ASP A 657 -12.93 -17.81 7.90
CA ASP A 657 -13.33 -16.90 8.99
C ASP A 657 -12.07 -16.42 9.71
N TYR A 658 -11.66 -15.19 9.46
CA TYR A 658 -10.38 -14.68 9.94
C TYR A 658 -10.46 -13.25 10.48
N LEU A 659 -9.51 -12.94 11.36
CA LEU A 659 -9.31 -11.62 11.96
C LEU A 659 -7.95 -11.08 11.53
N SER A 660 -7.91 -9.96 10.84
CA SER A 660 -6.67 -9.23 10.60
C SER A 660 -6.25 -8.40 11.83
N VAL A 661 -7.23 -7.90 12.55
CA VAL A 661 -7.08 -7.15 13.81
C VAL A 661 -8.06 -7.72 14.82
N LEU A 662 -7.68 -7.72 16.10
CA LEU A 662 -8.50 -8.23 17.19
C LEU A 662 -9.89 -7.60 17.19
N SER A 663 -10.92 -8.42 17.32
CA SER A 663 -12.33 -8.03 17.32
C SER A 663 -12.78 -7.26 16.06
N ARG A 664 -12.10 -7.51 14.91
CA ARG A 664 -12.41 -6.96 13.58
C ARG A 664 -12.60 -8.11 12.59
N PRO A 665 -13.82 -8.67 12.50
CA PRO A 665 -14.10 -9.74 11.55
C PRO A 665 -14.01 -9.24 10.12
N MET A 666 -13.57 -10.11 9.24
CA MET A 666 -13.43 -9.84 7.81
C MET A 666 -14.57 -10.51 7.03
N PRO A 667 -14.89 -10.04 5.80
CA PRO A 667 -15.96 -10.62 5.01
C PRO A 667 -15.62 -12.06 4.59
N GLY A 668 -16.62 -12.95 4.66
CA GLY A 668 -16.55 -14.27 4.05
C GLY A 668 -16.53 -14.22 2.54
N ILE A 669 -16.86 -15.34 1.87
CA ILE A 669 -16.91 -15.43 0.41
C ILE A 669 -17.79 -14.32 -0.18
N ASN A 670 -17.27 -13.62 -1.20
CA ASN A 670 -17.98 -12.54 -1.89
C ASN A 670 -17.61 -12.48 -3.37
N PHE A 671 -18.47 -11.84 -4.16
CA PHE A 671 -18.40 -11.84 -5.62
C PHE A 671 -18.36 -10.42 -6.16
N GLU A 672 -17.62 -10.23 -7.26
CA GLU A 672 -17.55 -8.98 -8.01
C GLU A 672 -17.65 -9.28 -9.51
N PHE A 673 -18.33 -8.41 -10.24
CA PHE A 673 -18.44 -8.47 -11.69
C PHE A 673 -18.09 -7.10 -12.29
N PHE A 674 -17.26 -7.10 -13.34
CA PHE A 674 -16.81 -5.88 -14.00
C PHE A 674 -17.08 -5.95 -15.50
N ILE A 675 -17.50 -4.82 -16.05
CA ILE A 675 -17.64 -4.59 -17.49
C ILE A 675 -16.78 -3.39 -17.87
N GLY A 676 -15.77 -3.62 -18.69
CA GLY A 676 -14.91 -2.58 -19.25
C GLY A 676 -15.23 -2.31 -20.72
N ILE A 677 -15.29 -1.05 -21.10
CA ILE A 677 -15.61 -0.58 -22.46
C ILE A 677 -14.49 0.37 -22.90
N THR A 678 -13.85 0.05 -24.03
CA THR A 678 -12.81 0.88 -24.65
C THR A 678 -13.19 1.16 -26.10
N PRO A 679 -13.74 2.35 -26.43
CA PRO A 679 -14.05 2.73 -27.80
C PRO A 679 -12.78 2.79 -28.66
N LYS A 680 -12.89 2.36 -29.90
CA LYS A 680 -11.82 2.48 -30.90
C LYS A 680 -12.08 3.69 -31.77
N PHE A 681 -11.40 4.78 -31.46
CA PHE A 681 -11.45 5.96 -32.32
C PHE A 681 -10.69 5.66 -33.62
N ASN A 682 -11.30 5.94 -34.77
CA ASN A 682 -10.65 5.77 -36.07
C ASN A 682 -9.38 6.61 -36.10
N ARG A 683 -8.23 5.96 -36.02
CA ARG A 683 -6.95 6.62 -36.32
C ARG A 683 -6.96 6.97 -37.82
N LYS A 684 -7.18 8.25 -38.15
CA LYS A 684 -6.82 8.71 -39.49
C LYS A 684 -5.32 8.41 -39.62
N LYS A 685 -4.99 7.55 -40.61
CA LYS A 685 -3.61 7.24 -40.99
C LYS A 685 -2.88 8.48 -41.44
#